data_3dc9e444bc25d16a861757ded32c15ba
#
_entry.id   3dc9e444bc25d16a861757ded32c15ba
#
_cell.length_a   1.000
_cell.length_b   1.000
_cell.length_c   1.000
_cell.angle_alpha   90.00
_cell.angle_beta   90.00
_cell.angle_gamma   90.00
#
_symmetry.space_group_name_H-M   'P 1'
#
loop_
_entity.id
_entity.type
_entity.pdbx_description
1 polymer ?
#
loop_
_entity_poly.entity_id
_entity_poly.type
_entity_poly.pdbx_seq_one_letter_code
_entity_poly.pdbx_strand_id
1 'polypeptide(L)'
;MSRHLHTNSRSRRRGRTAGAAAVAVVLAAGLATALPATAHAAGKTEAAEVLIPAPDAFGEGPEKILATGRQGVLHREGDDYLWTNSYNTQTKVVTELAGVPEELLVGGHDEFNRAIHTEKRADGGTDIVRIGIEDPAFTSRSTVPARYLNLRFAGGWTVATVDKGDGTYEMRVPRGGDPSADPLVRLPAGATTGAEPVVLGAQGSEVLIGYRLADGSPGYGILTAYDGRVKPLPVTGDASSFRITQMNISWFSRNGDGGQGVRILPRSGTGTPKVVPLDTGSPDSEVAAFVVQDGIVWHEGLGGPLRLTPHTGVDTTRTLLPTVEFAQLRGEGYGQVLTLGRNADGDRAIHLFHQNGIGIISDLVMRDVPKVKTADGEIGALSLDRGQLRYVNSLAGKDTLHGKAVGTGLDPAEGAQLADFPGLAAGRFADGTDEGLARLVTDPGTGADVLVTGDDPGRQAPGLPLPGTGGRILGASPEFVLYQAGGRQYVVDTARDLVVRDQPAQGAVLDGDRLIKSAPSKPGTVNVVDPRTGTVTGTHDIGSDCVPGELQRSGTLLYWSCASQDAAGVYDTASHRDYPAPVSGVLLGDRFLAARDASGDLRLTGLRSDGSTADLGTVTGVKPTATGDGRGSTWTLDADAGKLAWVGTDDTVHVTAPQQAVSPLSVTHSTVPATSAGEWGASWWLSKPAASWKLTLVRRSTGETVRTWTGEGTRGTVRVAWDGTSASGDPVPTGGYTWRLTATPSDGTGADATASGTLRVTG
;
A
#
# COMPACT_ATOMS: atom_id res chain seq x y z
N MET A 1 -42.26 -44.44 0.12
CA MET A 1 -42.95 -44.74 1.40
C MET A 1 -42.38 -43.73 2.40
N SER A 2 -43.06 -42.57 2.60
CA SER A 2 -43.98 -42.26 3.71
C SER A 2 -43.27 -42.38 5.07
N ARG A 3 -43.20 -41.37 5.92
CA ARG A 3 -44.05 -40.23 6.33
C ARG A 3 -43.24 -39.30 7.26
N HIS A 4 -43.40 -38.02 7.07
CA HIS A 4 -43.75 -36.95 8.02
C HIS A 4 -43.63 -37.23 9.54
N LEU A 5 -43.03 -36.24 10.25
CA LEU A 5 -43.76 -35.52 11.30
C LEU A 5 -43.04 -34.18 11.69
N HIS A 6 -43.85 -33.15 11.67
CA HIS A 6 -43.64 -31.81 12.24
C HIS A 6 -43.54 -31.87 13.76
N THR A 7 -42.77 -30.94 14.32
CA THR A 7 -43.23 -30.24 15.53
C THR A 7 -42.68 -28.79 15.62
N ASN A 8 -43.60 -27.88 15.69
CA ASN A 8 -43.47 -26.48 16.06
C ASN A 8 -43.09 -26.33 17.55
N SER A 9 -42.27 -25.31 17.89
CA SER A 9 -42.45 -24.65 19.16
C SER A 9 -42.03 -23.18 19.11
N ARG A 10 -42.97 -22.37 19.49
CA ARG A 10 -43.19 -20.94 19.62
C ARG A 10 -42.12 -20.20 20.41
N SER A 11 -41.83 -19.03 19.88
CA SER A 11 -41.52 -17.75 20.47
C SER A 11 -41.68 -17.55 22.00
N ARG A 12 -40.67 -16.90 22.59
CA ARG A 12 -40.90 -15.94 23.69
C ARG A 12 -40.01 -14.68 23.49
N ARG A 13 -40.69 -13.60 23.13
CA ARG A 13 -40.18 -12.23 23.26
C ARG A 13 -39.97 -11.91 24.75
N ARG A 14 -38.84 -11.31 25.09
CA ARG A 14 -38.71 -10.45 26.25
C ARG A 14 -38.01 -9.17 25.82
N GLY A 15 -38.79 -8.09 25.86
CA GLY A 15 -38.31 -6.72 25.69
C GLY A 15 -37.44 -6.30 26.89
N ARG A 16 -36.48 -5.47 26.62
CA ARG A 16 -35.82 -4.64 27.62
C ARG A 16 -35.84 -3.18 27.14
N THR A 17 -36.44 -2.40 27.96
CA THR A 17 -36.67 -0.95 27.98
C THR A 17 -35.37 -0.16 27.79
N ALA A 18 -35.46 0.81 26.89
CA ALA A 18 -34.48 1.90 26.74
C ALA A 18 -34.70 2.91 27.91
N GLY A 19 -33.62 3.19 28.63
CA GLY A 19 -33.58 4.29 29.58
C GLY A 19 -33.11 5.57 28.88
N ALA A 20 -34.01 6.54 28.78
CA ALA A 20 -33.69 7.90 28.35
C ALA A 20 -33.05 8.68 29.50
N ALA A 21 -31.83 9.17 29.31
CA ALA A 21 -31.20 10.16 30.19
C ALA A 21 -31.58 11.57 29.70
N ALA A 22 -32.39 12.27 30.50
CA ALA A 22 -32.72 13.68 30.30
C ALA A 22 -31.54 14.55 30.76
N VAL A 23 -31.01 15.38 29.88
CA VAL A 23 -30.09 16.48 30.24
C VAL A 23 -30.91 17.73 30.44
N ALA A 24 -30.90 18.25 31.67
CA ALA A 24 -31.53 19.51 32.06
C ALA A 24 -30.69 20.70 31.54
N VAL A 25 -31.30 21.54 30.70
CA VAL A 25 -30.74 22.85 30.31
C VAL A 25 -31.22 23.89 31.33
N VAL A 26 -30.27 24.48 32.04
CA VAL A 26 -30.52 25.64 32.92
C VAL A 26 -30.44 26.90 32.06
N LEU A 27 -31.58 27.59 31.89
CA LEU A 27 -31.63 28.95 31.33
C LEU A 27 -31.24 29.96 32.43
N ALA A 28 -30.11 30.63 32.25
CA ALA A 28 -29.78 31.84 32.98
C ALA A 28 -30.09 33.04 32.07
N ALA A 29 -31.12 33.80 32.43
CA ALA A 29 -31.44 35.09 31.83
C ALA A 29 -30.51 36.16 32.45
N GLY A 30 -29.59 36.72 31.64
CA GLY A 30 -28.71 37.83 32.01
C GLY A 30 -28.86 38.98 31.02
N LEU A 31 -29.10 40.18 31.56
CA LEU A 31 -29.34 41.45 30.90
C LEU A 31 -28.32 41.76 29.80
N ALA A 32 -28.84 42.06 28.60
CA ALA A 32 -28.06 42.59 27.49
C ALA A 32 -27.83 44.12 27.68
N THR A 33 -26.60 44.51 27.97
CA THR A 33 -26.10 45.87 27.68
C THR A 33 -25.62 45.89 26.25
N ALA A 34 -26.25 46.72 25.41
CA ALA A 34 -25.86 46.93 24.02
C ALA A 34 -24.47 47.60 23.94
N LEU A 35 -23.45 46.84 23.59
CA LEU A 35 -22.19 47.37 23.08
C LEU A 35 -22.32 47.50 21.56
N PRO A 36 -21.72 48.53 20.94
CA PRO A 36 -21.78 48.71 19.50
C PRO A 36 -21.08 47.50 18.83
N ALA A 37 -21.79 46.84 17.91
CA ALA A 37 -21.27 45.78 17.11
C ALA A 37 -20.12 46.34 16.26
N THR A 38 -18.89 46.03 16.65
CA THR A 38 -17.77 46.08 15.76
C THR A 38 -18.06 45.05 14.65
N ALA A 39 -18.23 45.53 13.42
CA ALA A 39 -18.34 44.67 12.27
C ALA A 39 -17.05 43.80 12.23
N HIS A 40 -17.18 42.55 12.70
CA HIS A 40 -16.17 41.54 12.40
C HIS A 40 -16.23 41.36 10.89
N ALA A 41 -15.14 41.71 10.22
CA ALA A 41 -14.91 41.26 8.85
C ALA A 41 -15.20 39.77 8.84
N ALA A 42 -16.16 39.35 7.98
CA ALA A 42 -16.46 37.95 7.77
C ALA A 42 -15.14 37.25 7.47
N GLY A 43 -14.67 36.42 8.38
CA GLY A 43 -13.50 35.61 8.18
C GLY A 43 -13.73 34.86 6.88
N LYS A 44 -12.78 34.98 5.93
CA LYS A 44 -12.75 34.12 4.74
C LYS A 44 -12.80 32.69 5.27
N THR A 45 -13.87 31.98 5.00
CA THR A 45 -13.93 30.52 5.21
C THR A 45 -12.88 29.97 4.25
N GLU A 46 -11.76 29.46 4.76
CA GLU A 46 -10.78 28.76 3.93
C GLU A 46 -11.54 27.67 3.17
N ALA A 47 -11.32 27.63 1.84
CA ALA A 47 -11.86 26.57 1.03
C ALA A 47 -11.31 25.24 1.56
N ALA A 48 -12.16 24.22 1.68
CA ALA A 48 -11.73 22.91 2.13
C ALA A 48 -10.62 22.41 1.20
N GLU A 49 -9.46 22.14 1.76
CA GLU A 49 -8.29 21.63 1.06
C GLU A 49 -8.25 20.10 1.18
N VAL A 50 -7.93 19.42 0.09
CA VAL A 50 -7.69 17.98 0.06
C VAL A 50 -6.18 17.74 0.02
N LEU A 51 -5.68 16.96 0.99
CA LEU A 51 -4.26 16.59 1.10
C LEU A 51 -4.06 15.14 0.71
N ILE A 52 -3.11 14.87 -0.18
CA ILE A 52 -2.79 13.54 -0.67
C ILE A 52 -1.27 13.37 -0.58
N PRO A 53 -0.74 12.74 0.49
CA PRO A 53 0.69 12.50 0.63
C PRO A 53 1.18 11.53 -0.44
N ALA A 54 2.44 11.68 -0.85
CA ALA A 54 3.09 10.69 -1.70
C ALA A 54 3.14 9.34 -0.97
N PRO A 55 2.77 8.24 -1.62
CA PRO A 55 2.94 6.92 -1.03
C PRO A 55 4.41 6.60 -0.76
N ASP A 56 4.74 6.32 0.49
CA ASP A 56 6.07 5.89 0.91
C ASP A 56 6.24 4.38 0.81
N ALA A 57 7.48 3.91 0.69
CA ALA A 57 7.77 2.50 0.87
C ALA A 57 8.00 2.19 2.35
N PHE A 58 7.38 1.12 2.79
CA PHE A 58 7.62 0.55 4.10
C PHE A 58 8.19 -0.85 3.94
N GLY A 59 9.29 -1.10 4.62
CA GLY A 59 9.90 -2.42 4.75
C GLY A 59 9.68 -2.99 6.13
N GLU A 60 10.14 -4.21 6.30
CA GLU A 60 10.12 -4.87 7.60
C GLU A 60 11.10 -4.19 8.54
N GLY A 61 10.68 -3.97 9.78
CA GLY A 61 11.57 -3.57 10.86
C GLY A 61 12.66 -4.63 11.09
N PRO A 62 13.86 -4.23 11.46
CA PRO A 62 15.01 -5.13 11.68
C PRO A 62 14.87 -5.91 13.00
N GLU A 63 13.76 -6.63 13.17
CA GLU A 63 13.47 -7.42 14.36
C GLU A 63 14.16 -8.78 14.29
N LYS A 64 14.90 -9.16 15.35
CA LYS A 64 15.58 -10.43 15.49
C LYS A 64 15.45 -10.98 16.89
N ILE A 65 15.00 -12.21 17.05
CA ILE A 65 14.97 -12.90 18.33
C ILE A 65 16.37 -13.43 18.65
N LEU A 66 16.85 -13.15 19.85
CA LEU A 66 18.18 -13.52 20.33
C LEU A 66 18.14 -14.65 21.36
N ALA A 67 17.25 -14.54 22.34
CA ALA A 67 17.10 -15.53 23.38
C ALA A 67 15.68 -15.52 23.97
N THR A 68 15.31 -16.60 24.64
CA THR A 68 14.03 -16.68 25.33
C THR A 68 14.25 -16.95 26.83
N GLY A 69 13.34 -16.48 27.65
CA GLY A 69 13.31 -16.77 29.08
C GLY A 69 11.93 -17.28 29.47
N ARG A 70 11.81 -17.57 30.79
CA ARG A 70 10.55 -18.03 31.36
C ARG A 70 9.41 -17.04 31.15
N GLN A 71 9.70 -15.75 31.28
CA GLN A 71 8.68 -14.69 31.29
C GLN A 71 8.71 -13.77 30.05
N GLY A 72 9.57 -14.03 29.08
CA GLY A 72 9.68 -13.15 27.93
C GLY A 72 10.69 -13.59 26.89
N VAL A 73 10.99 -12.67 26.01
CA VAL A 73 11.91 -12.84 24.88
C VAL A 73 12.86 -11.66 24.80
N LEU A 74 14.14 -11.95 24.63
CA LEU A 74 15.17 -10.99 24.25
C LEU A 74 15.24 -10.91 22.74
N HIS A 75 15.05 -9.73 22.23
CA HIS A 75 15.07 -9.47 20.79
C HIS A 75 15.81 -8.16 20.52
N ARG A 76 16.15 -7.92 19.27
CA ARG A 76 16.84 -6.71 18.82
C ARG A 76 16.02 -5.99 17.78
N GLU A 77 15.87 -4.68 17.95
CA GLU A 77 15.31 -3.75 16.97
C GLU A 77 16.36 -2.67 16.68
N GLY A 78 16.94 -2.67 15.48
CA GLY A 78 18.07 -1.79 15.17
C GLY A 78 19.27 -2.07 16.09
N ASP A 79 19.69 -1.06 16.86
CA ASP A 79 20.81 -1.17 17.80
C ASP A 79 20.38 -1.46 19.24
N ASP A 80 19.08 -1.45 19.51
CA ASP A 80 18.55 -1.65 20.86
C ASP A 80 18.27 -3.12 21.17
N TYR A 81 18.68 -3.56 22.35
CA TYR A 81 18.29 -4.84 22.92
C TYR A 81 17.02 -4.65 23.74
N LEU A 82 15.99 -5.38 23.39
CA LEU A 82 14.66 -5.28 23.95
C LEU A 82 14.25 -6.57 24.63
N TRP A 83 13.49 -6.44 25.71
CA TRP A 83 12.83 -7.56 26.37
C TRP A 83 11.33 -7.37 26.36
N THR A 84 10.60 -8.28 25.71
CA THR A 84 9.13 -8.29 25.74
C THR A 84 8.63 -9.37 26.67
N ASN A 85 7.87 -8.97 27.68
CA ASN A 85 7.32 -9.86 28.69
C ASN A 85 6.07 -10.58 28.15
N SER A 86 5.98 -11.90 28.34
CA SER A 86 4.91 -12.74 27.80
C SER A 86 3.59 -12.70 28.57
N TYR A 87 3.57 -12.15 29.77
CA TYR A 87 2.34 -12.06 30.57
C TYR A 87 1.56 -10.78 30.32
N ASN A 88 2.26 -9.69 30.06
CA ASN A 88 1.64 -8.37 29.90
C ASN A 88 1.99 -7.68 28.56
N THR A 89 2.77 -8.33 27.70
CA THR A 89 3.25 -7.85 26.40
C THR A 89 4.04 -6.52 26.44
N GLN A 90 4.45 -6.09 27.64
CA GLN A 90 5.27 -4.89 27.78
C GLN A 90 6.70 -5.13 27.30
N THR A 91 7.21 -4.18 26.53
CA THR A 91 8.58 -4.16 26.03
C THR A 91 9.40 -3.12 26.78
N LYS A 92 10.62 -3.47 27.19
CA LYS A 92 11.59 -2.54 27.79
C LYS A 92 12.95 -2.68 27.13
N VAL A 93 13.70 -1.59 27.08
CA VAL A 93 15.12 -1.62 26.67
C VAL A 93 15.95 -2.28 27.76
N VAL A 94 16.86 -3.16 27.37
CA VAL A 94 17.83 -3.81 28.27
C VAL A 94 19.14 -3.02 28.22
N THR A 95 19.20 -1.95 29.00
CA THR A 95 20.32 -0.99 29.01
C THR A 95 21.66 -1.62 29.39
N GLU A 96 21.65 -2.71 30.15
CA GLU A 96 22.83 -3.48 30.57
C GLU A 96 23.51 -4.20 29.39
N LEU A 97 22.84 -4.34 28.27
CA LEU A 97 23.38 -4.88 27.01
C LEU A 97 23.85 -3.81 26.03
N ALA A 98 23.69 -2.51 26.37
CA ALA A 98 24.12 -1.44 25.48
C ALA A 98 25.60 -1.56 25.13
N GLY A 99 25.91 -1.62 23.84
CA GLY A 99 27.29 -1.79 23.35
C GLY A 99 27.86 -3.21 23.41
N VAL A 100 27.11 -4.20 23.89
CA VAL A 100 27.53 -5.62 23.80
C VAL A 100 27.33 -6.08 22.35
N PRO A 101 28.41 -6.56 21.66
CA PRO A 101 28.26 -7.13 20.31
C PRO A 101 27.37 -8.37 20.32
N GLU A 102 26.51 -8.50 19.30
CA GLU A 102 25.55 -9.60 19.20
C GLU A 102 26.22 -10.99 19.17
N GLU A 103 27.39 -11.10 18.55
CA GLU A 103 28.18 -12.34 18.45
C GLU A 103 28.69 -12.84 19.79
N LEU A 104 28.71 -11.99 20.81
CA LEU A 104 29.07 -12.36 22.19
C LEU A 104 27.88 -12.85 23.01
N LEU A 105 26.64 -12.60 22.50
CA LEU A 105 25.43 -13.07 23.16
C LEU A 105 25.23 -14.58 22.95
N VAL A 106 24.82 -15.23 23.98
CA VAL A 106 24.46 -16.65 23.97
C VAL A 106 22.94 -16.75 23.70
N GLY A 107 22.57 -17.27 22.54
CA GLY A 107 21.18 -17.57 22.22
C GLY A 107 20.66 -18.78 23.00
N GLY A 108 19.35 -18.96 23.01
CA GLY A 108 18.68 -20.10 23.61
C GLY A 108 17.68 -19.73 24.70
N HIS A 109 17.25 -20.72 25.48
CA HIS A 109 16.30 -20.54 26.56
C HIS A 109 16.99 -20.50 27.92
N ASP A 110 16.68 -19.50 28.76
CA ASP A 110 17.14 -19.40 30.14
C ASP A 110 15.95 -19.29 31.11
N GLU A 111 15.83 -20.23 32.03
CA GLU A 111 14.72 -20.30 32.99
C GLU A 111 14.65 -19.11 33.95
N PHE A 112 15.77 -18.39 34.15
CA PHE A 112 15.88 -17.27 35.07
C PHE A 112 15.72 -15.90 34.36
N ASN A 113 15.28 -15.86 33.12
CA ASN A 113 15.13 -14.63 32.32
C ASN A 113 16.45 -13.82 32.26
N ARG A 114 17.55 -14.47 31.96
CA ARG A 114 18.87 -13.83 31.88
C ARG A 114 19.30 -13.69 30.43
N ALA A 115 19.89 -12.55 30.09
CA ALA A 115 20.77 -12.43 28.95
C ALA A 115 22.16 -12.94 29.35
N ILE A 116 22.77 -13.71 28.47
CA ILE A 116 24.10 -14.30 28.72
C ILE A 116 25.03 -13.79 27.61
N HIS A 117 26.18 -13.25 28.00
CA HIS A 117 27.25 -12.95 27.06
C HIS A 117 28.62 -13.39 27.62
N THR A 118 29.59 -13.47 26.70
CA THR A 118 30.95 -13.95 27.06
C THR A 118 31.98 -12.86 26.78
N GLU A 119 32.99 -12.75 27.68
CA GLU A 119 34.10 -11.82 27.53
C GLU A 119 35.41 -12.56 27.61
N LYS A 120 36.31 -12.40 26.66
CA LYS A 120 37.67 -12.99 26.71
C LYS A 120 38.55 -12.17 27.62
N ARG A 121 39.32 -12.88 28.47
CA ARG A 121 40.28 -12.31 29.41
C ARG A 121 41.69 -12.32 28.82
N ALA A 122 42.56 -11.46 29.35
CA ALA A 122 43.95 -11.39 28.94
C ALA A 122 44.75 -12.68 29.27
N ASP A 123 44.33 -13.45 30.33
CA ASP A 123 44.91 -14.73 30.69
C ASP A 123 44.42 -15.92 29.84
N GLY A 124 43.61 -15.64 28.82
CA GLY A 124 43.02 -16.64 27.94
C GLY A 124 41.71 -17.26 28.47
N GLY A 125 41.36 -16.98 29.71
CA GLY A 125 40.08 -17.39 30.28
C GLY A 125 38.89 -16.72 29.65
N THR A 126 37.69 -17.13 30.04
CA THR A 126 36.44 -16.54 29.58
C THR A 126 35.54 -16.20 30.74
N ASP A 127 35.15 -14.94 30.86
CA ASP A 127 34.08 -14.53 31.75
C ASP A 127 32.75 -14.79 31.12
N ILE A 128 31.84 -15.41 31.86
CA ILE A 128 30.44 -15.60 31.50
C ILE A 128 29.64 -14.64 32.36
N VAL A 129 29.08 -13.65 31.71
CA VAL A 129 28.22 -12.62 32.34
C VAL A 129 26.78 -13.01 32.13
N ARG A 130 26.01 -13.12 33.19
CA ARG A 130 24.57 -13.39 33.16
C ARG A 130 23.84 -12.19 33.74
N ILE A 131 23.02 -11.54 32.99
CA ILE A 131 22.27 -10.34 33.35
C ILE A 131 20.83 -10.74 33.62
N GLY A 132 20.38 -10.63 34.89
CA GLY A 132 18.97 -10.84 35.23
C GLY A 132 18.11 -9.70 34.72
N ILE A 133 17.27 -9.97 33.70
CA ILE A 133 16.48 -8.94 33.04
C ILE A 133 15.26 -8.54 33.88
N GLU A 134 14.53 -9.50 34.41
CA GLU A 134 13.34 -9.25 35.24
C GLU A 134 13.71 -9.01 36.71
N ASP A 135 14.76 -9.68 37.20
CA ASP A 135 15.25 -9.56 38.56
C ASP A 135 16.78 -9.43 38.58
N PRO A 136 17.33 -8.26 38.92
CA PRO A 136 18.77 -8.03 39.01
C PRO A 136 19.48 -8.97 39.99
N ALA A 137 18.78 -9.58 40.96
CA ALA A 137 19.36 -10.56 41.88
C ALA A 137 19.91 -11.80 41.16
N PHE A 138 19.44 -12.09 39.95
CA PHE A 138 19.96 -13.17 39.12
C PHE A 138 21.15 -12.76 38.24
N THR A 139 21.66 -11.54 38.37
CA THR A 139 22.87 -11.10 37.69
C THR A 139 24.10 -11.73 38.36
N SER A 140 24.95 -12.35 37.55
CA SER A 140 26.16 -13.01 38.05
C SER A 140 27.28 -13.02 37.02
N ARG A 141 28.52 -13.08 37.49
CA ARG A 141 29.70 -13.27 36.65
C ARG A 141 30.47 -14.50 37.16
N SER A 142 30.86 -15.35 36.24
CA SER A 142 31.70 -16.52 36.54
C SER A 142 32.83 -16.63 35.53
N THR A 143 34.01 -17.04 35.97
CA THR A 143 35.20 -17.17 35.12
C THR A 143 35.46 -18.63 34.83
N VAL A 144 35.67 -18.95 33.56
CA VAL A 144 36.11 -20.26 33.09
C VAL A 144 37.57 -20.16 32.65
N PRO A 145 38.48 -21.00 33.20
CA PRO A 145 39.92 -20.97 32.86
C PRO A 145 40.20 -21.26 31.39
N ALA A 146 41.35 -20.78 30.86
CA ALA A 146 41.79 -20.92 29.46
C ALA A 146 41.87 -22.37 28.95
N ARG A 147 42.07 -23.37 29.84
CA ARG A 147 42.10 -24.80 29.49
C ARG A 147 40.76 -25.36 29.05
N TYR A 148 39.63 -24.64 29.31
CA TYR A 148 38.31 -25.04 28.83
C TYR A 148 38.11 -24.51 27.45
N LEU A 149 37.88 -25.43 26.54
CA LEU A 149 37.65 -25.16 25.09
C LEU A 149 36.17 -25.28 24.79
N ASN A 150 35.74 -24.62 23.72
CA ASN A 150 34.45 -24.84 23.06
C ASN A 150 33.28 -24.83 24.06
N LEU A 151 33.10 -23.73 24.77
CA LEU A 151 31.96 -23.54 25.66
C LEU A 151 30.63 -23.64 24.92
N ARG A 152 29.71 -24.44 25.41
CA ARG A 152 28.33 -24.55 24.96
C ARG A 152 27.39 -24.28 26.12
N PHE A 153 26.30 -23.59 25.80
CA PHE A 153 25.32 -23.14 26.78
C PHE A 153 23.97 -23.79 26.54
N ALA A 154 23.30 -24.20 27.62
CA ALA A 154 21.92 -24.65 27.55
C ALA A 154 21.24 -24.38 28.89
N GLY A 155 20.17 -23.62 28.88
CA GLY A 155 19.55 -23.11 30.09
C GLY A 155 20.55 -22.32 30.94
N GLY A 156 20.59 -22.58 32.21
CA GLY A 156 21.56 -21.97 33.13
C GLY A 156 22.96 -22.64 33.15
N TRP A 157 23.18 -23.69 32.34
CA TRP A 157 24.37 -24.51 32.39
C TRP A 157 25.37 -24.23 31.30
N THR A 158 26.65 -24.45 31.58
CA THR A 158 27.73 -24.42 30.63
C THR A 158 28.36 -25.80 30.54
N VAL A 159 28.60 -26.30 29.33
CA VAL A 159 29.34 -27.54 29.09
C VAL A 159 30.56 -27.19 28.24
N ALA A 160 31.71 -27.73 28.58
CA ALA A 160 32.96 -27.44 27.89
C ALA A 160 33.81 -28.71 27.73
N THR A 161 34.77 -28.67 26.83
CA THR A 161 35.79 -29.70 26.66
C THR A 161 37.11 -29.26 27.23
N VAL A 162 37.92 -30.21 27.68
CA VAL A 162 39.31 -30.03 28.08
C VAL A 162 40.14 -30.98 27.24
N ASP A 163 41.17 -30.45 26.54
CA ASP A 163 42.16 -31.26 25.83
C ASP A 163 43.08 -31.94 26.82
N LYS A 164 43.24 -33.27 26.72
CA LYS A 164 44.13 -34.06 27.56
C LYS A 164 45.57 -34.10 27.06
N GLY A 165 45.82 -33.51 25.87
CA GLY A 165 47.16 -33.48 25.28
C GLY A 165 47.55 -34.75 24.52
N ASP A 166 46.70 -35.77 24.49
CA ASP A 166 46.89 -37.03 23.74
C ASP A 166 45.95 -37.11 22.50
N GLY A 167 45.32 -35.98 22.10
CA GLY A 167 44.32 -35.92 21.03
C GLY A 167 42.93 -36.38 21.46
N THR A 168 42.74 -36.68 22.74
CA THR A 168 41.45 -37.01 23.32
C THR A 168 40.94 -35.85 24.18
N TYR A 169 39.61 -35.79 24.31
CA TYR A 169 38.94 -34.74 25.05
C TYR A 169 38.12 -35.32 26.23
N GLU A 170 38.03 -34.58 27.33
CA GLU A 170 37.04 -34.85 28.35
C GLU A 170 36.00 -33.72 28.38
N MET A 171 34.75 -34.05 28.67
CA MET A 171 33.66 -33.07 28.79
C MET A 171 33.45 -32.77 30.30
N ARG A 172 33.32 -31.50 30.64
CA ARG A 172 33.09 -31.02 32.01
C ARG A 172 31.96 -30.00 32.05
N VAL A 173 31.40 -29.80 33.22
CA VAL A 173 30.39 -28.76 33.51
C VAL A 173 31.04 -27.69 34.40
N PRO A 174 31.59 -26.60 33.82
CA PRO A 174 32.23 -25.53 34.58
C PRO A 174 31.23 -24.82 35.50
N ARG A 175 31.63 -24.62 36.77
CA ARG A 175 30.82 -23.93 37.78
C ARG A 175 31.32 -22.53 38.10
N GLY A 176 32.44 -22.12 37.52
CA GLY A 176 33.01 -20.76 37.68
C GLY A 176 33.70 -20.56 39.02
N GLY A 177 34.33 -21.60 39.56
CA GLY A 177 35.11 -21.56 40.79
C GLY A 177 36.39 -22.40 40.65
N ASP A 178 36.70 -23.23 41.64
CA ASP A 178 37.81 -24.18 41.56
C ASP A 178 37.52 -25.23 40.47
N PRO A 179 38.33 -25.27 39.39
CA PRO A 179 38.13 -26.21 38.29
C PRO A 179 38.26 -27.69 38.72
N SER A 180 38.86 -27.99 39.88
CA SER A 180 38.94 -29.36 40.41
C SER A 180 37.57 -29.85 40.88
N ALA A 181 36.68 -28.95 41.23
CA ALA A 181 35.30 -29.24 41.64
C ALA A 181 34.30 -29.37 40.48
N ASP A 182 34.72 -29.06 39.23
CA ASP A 182 33.85 -29.16 38.07
C ASP A 182 33.52 -30.62 37.73
N PRO A 183 32.24 -31.00 37.65
CA PRO A 183 31.84 -32.36 37.32
C PRO A 183 32.42 -32.85 35.98
N LEU A 184 33.08 -33.99 36.02
CA LEU A 184 33.46 -34.73 34.84
C LEU A 184 32.20 -35.43 34.25
N VAL A 185 31.94 -35.25 33.00
CA VAL A 185 30.83 -35.94 32.31
C VAL A 185 31.21 -37.40 32.11
N ARG A 186 30.43 -38.29 32.74
CA ARG A 186 30.64 -39.75 32.71
C ARG A 186 29.78 -40.35 31.58
N LEU A 187 30.39 -40.48 30.40
CA LEU A 187 29.75 -41.10 29.23
C LEU A 187 29.56 -42.62 29.47
N PRO A 188 28.63 -43.24 28.72
CA PRO A 188 28.48 -44.70 28.70
C PRO A 188 29.77 -45.42 28.31
N ALA A 189 29.91 -46.68 28.76
CA ALA A 189 31.12 -47.46 28.48
C ALA A 189 31.37 -47.58 26.96
N GLY A 190 32.60 -47.29 26.52
CA GLY A 190 32.98 -47.29 25.12
C GLY A 190 32.59 -46.04 24.34
N ALA A 191 31.92 -45.08 24.97
CA ALA A 191 31.62 -43.79 24.33
C ALA A 191 32.74 -42.77 24.54
N THR A 192 32.90 -41.86 23.58
CA THR A 192 33.91 -40.78 23.61
C THR A 192 33.27 -39.43 23.33
N THR A 193 33.94 -38.37 23.81
CA THR A 193 33.56 -37.01 23.42
C THR A 193 34.44 -36.51 22.27
N GLY A 194 33.91 -35.65 21.42
CA GLY A 194 34.69 -34.94 20.40
C GLY A 194 35.34 -33.68 20.95
N ALA A 195 36.07 -32.96 20.10
CA ALA A 195 36.67 -31.68 20.44
C ALA A 195 35.64 -30.65 20.88
N GLU A 196 34.46 -30.68 20.27
CA GLU A 196 33.33 -29.81 20.61
C GLU A 196 32.26 -30.60 21.35
N PRO A 197 31.72 -30.10 22.48
CA PRO A 197 30.60 -30.73 23.14
C PRO A 197 29.33 -30.49 22.31
N VAL A 198 28.54 -31.53 22.05
CA VAL A 198 27.25 -31.44 21.42
C VAL A 198 26.19 -31.24 22.50
N VAL A 199 25.64 -30.04 22.62
CA VAL A 199 24.59 -29.69 23.57
C VAL A 199 23.32 -29.37 22.77
N LEU A 200 22.23 -30.08 23.07
CA LEU A 200 20.99 -30.07 22.28
C LEU A 200 19.85 -29.33 22.98
N GLY A 201 19.98 -29.10 24.29
CA GLY A 201 18.98 -28.38 25.08
C GLY A 201 19.18 -28.67 26.59
N ALA A 202 18.47 -27.95 27.44
CA ALA A 202 18.41 -28.19 28.86
C ALA A 202 17.07 -27.83 29.47
N GLN A 203 16.78 -28.46 30.63
CA GLN A 203 15.65 -28.12 31.47
C GLN A 203 15.99 -28.45 32.93
N GLY A 204 15.95 -27.46 33.82
CA GLY A 204 16.40 -27.62 35.21
C GLY A 204 17.88 -28.00 35.27
N SER A 205 18.22 -29.09 35.94
CA SER A 205 19.58 -29.61 36.06
C SER A 205 19.96 -30.66 35.02
N GLU A 206 19.10 -30.89 34.03
CA GLU A 206 19.33 -31.89 33.00
C GLU A 206 19.65 -31.24 31.67
N VAL A 207 20.72 -31.73 31.02
CA VAL A 207 21.20 -31.24 29.72
C VAL A 207 21.18 -32.39 28.72
N LEU A 208 20.55 -32.19 27.57
CA LEU A 208 20.65 -33.13 26.45
C LEU A 208 22.00 -32.99 25.78
N ILE A 209 22.74 -34.07 25.67
CA ILE A 209 24.04 -34.10 25.03
C ILE A 209 24.14 -35.18 23.96
N GLY A 210 24.99 -34.92 22.96
CA GLY A 210 25.48 -35.93 22.03
C GLY A 210 26.92 -36.36 22.33
N TYR A 211 27.24 -37.62 21.99
CA TYR A 211 28.55 -38.21 22.10
C TYR A 211 28.78 -39.21 20.95
N ARG A 212 29.98 -39.80 20.82
CA ARG A 212 30.28 -40.82 19.84
C ARG A 212 30.31 -42.20 20.48
N LEU A 213 29.69 -43.18 19.87
CA LEU A 213 29.81 -44.61 20.26
C LEU A 213 31.09 -45.22 19.68
N ALA A 214 31.46 -46.43 20.15
CA ALA A 214 32.68 -47.12 19.74
C ALA A 214 32.74 -47.43 18.21
N ASP A 215 31.58 -47.57 17.58
CA ASP A 215 31.46 -47.77 16.16
C ASP A 215 31.47 -46.46 15.32
N GLY A 216 31.64 -45.32 16.01
CA GLY A 216 31.65 -43.98 15.40
C GLY A 216 30.26 -43.36 15.19
N SER A 217 29.18 -44.10 15.45
CA SER A 217 27.81 -43.57 15.35
C SER A 217 27.48 -42.57 16.45
N PRO A 218 26.51 -41.66 16.24
CA PRO A 218 26.10 -40.72 17.26
C PRO A 218 25.33 -41.43 18.40
N GLY A 219 25.67 -41.12 19.64
CA GLY A 219 24.91 -41.47 20.82
C GLY A 219 24.32 -40.22 21.49
N TYR A 220 23.23 -40.36 22.18
CA TYR A 220 22.51 -39.25 22.83
C TYR A 220 22.18 -39.63 24.28
N GLY A 221 22.16 -38.62 25.16
CA GLY A 221 21.84 -38.88 26.55
C GLY A 221 21.45 -37.65 27.36
N ILE A 222 20.93 -37.89 28.55
CA ILE A 222 20.60 -36.88 29.54
C ILE A 222 21.78 -36.79 30.50
N LEU A 223 22.46 -35.66 30.52
CA LEU A 223 23.49 -35.31 31.48
C LEU A 223 22.84 -34.65 32.70
N THR A 224 23.06 -35.20 33.89
CA THR A 224 22.78 -34.51 35.15
C THR A 224 23.93 -33.57 35.46
N ALA A 225 23.69 -32.25 35.36
CA ALA A 225 24.75 -31.25 35.45
C ALA A 225 25.47 -31.20 36.83
N TYR A 226 24.80 -31.63 37.90
CA TYR A 226 25.40 -31.61 39.27
C TYR A 226 26.44 -32.69 39.51
N ASP A 227 26.30 -33.86 38.92
CA ASP A 227 27.18 -35.01 39.20
C ASP A 227 27.88 -35.57 37.96
N GLY A 228 27.59 -35.03 36.80
CA GLY A 228 28.20 -35.43 35.53
C GLY A 228 27.73 -36.78 35.02
N ARG A 229 26.68 -37.40 35.57
CA ARG A 229 26.16 -38.68 35.07
C ARG A 229 25.38 -38.53 33.81
N VAL A 230 25.60 -39.41 32.83
CA VAL A 230 24.86 -39.48 31.59
C VAL A 230 24.00 -40.72 31.54
N LYS A 231 22.71 -40.54 31.32
CA LYS A 231 21.76 -41.60 31.04
C LYS A 231 21.54 -41.69 29.54
N PRO A 232 21.88 -42.79 28.86
CA PRO A 232 21.67 -42.91 27.42
C PRO A 232 20.19 -42.91 27.04
N LEU A 233 19.88 -42.36 25.87
CA LEU A 233 18.55 -42.36 25.26
C LEU A 233 18.46 -43.43 24.20
N PRO A 234 17.28 -44.08 24.02
CA PRO A 234 17.02 -45.12 23.00
C PRO A 234 16.73 -44.50 21.65
N VAL A 235 17.68 -43.73 21.11
CA VAL A 235 17.51 -43.06 19.81
C VAL A 235 17.89 -44.02 18.69
N THR A 236 17.00 -44.18 17.71
CA THR A 236 17.24 -44.98 16.52
C THR A 236 17.01 -44.13 15.27
N GLY A 237 17.73 -44.47 14.21
CA GLY A 237 17.64 -43.79 12.90
C GLY A 237 18.28 -42.40 12.89
N ASP A 238 18.00 -41.68 11.82
CA ASP A 238 18.48 -40.31 11.59
C ASP A 238 17.67 -39.31 12.44
N ALA A 239 18.22 -38.88 13.54
CA ALA A 239 17.52 -38.09 14.56
C ALA A 239 18.01 -36.64 14.62
N SER A 240 17.03 -35.72 14.71
CA SER A 240 17.25 -34.28 14.78
C SER A 240 16.20 -33.61 15.69
N SER A 241 16.25 -32.29 15.79
CA SER A 241 15.24 -31.50 16.54
C SER A 241 15.01 -31.98 17.99
N PHE A 242 16.08 -32.27 18.67
CA PHE A 242 16.00 -32.70 20.07
C PHE A 242 15.49 -31.60 20.99
N ARG A 243 14.55 -31.95 21.88
CA ARG A 243 13.98 -31.03 22.89
C ARG A 243 13.80 -31.74 24.21
N ILE A 244 13.91 -30.98 25.30
CA ILE A 244 13.62 -31.42 26.68
C ILE A 244 12.69 -30.39 27.32
N THR A 245 11.61 -30.87 27.92
CA THR A 245 10.65 -30.10 28.71
C THR A 245 10.56 -30.60 30.13
N GLN A 246 9.71 -30.02 30.95
CA GLN A 246 9.42 -30.54 32.28
C GLN A 246 8.81 -31.95 32.25
N MET A 247 8.09 -32.31 31.19
CA MET A 247 7.30 -33.52 31.09
C MET A 247 7.96 -34.61 30.24
N ASN A 248 8.68 -34.22 29.18
CA ASN A 248 9.15 -35.20 28.20
C ASN A 248 10.47 -34.76 27.52
N ILE A 249 11.05 -35.73 26.83
CA ILE A 249 12.15 -35.57 25.89
C ILE A 249 11.59 -35.97 24.53
N SER A 250 11.92 -35.21 23.48
CA SER A 250 11.46 -35.49 22.13
C SER A 250 12.57 -35.26 21.09
N TRP A 251 12.45 -35.98 20.00
CA TRP A 251 13.29 -35.79 18.81
C TRP A 251 12.51 -36.19 17.56
N PHE A 252 12.83 -35.59 16.45
CA PHE A 252 12.36 -36.00 15.13
C PHE A 252 13.29 -37.07 14.57
N SER A 253 12.77 -38.09 13.94
CA SER A 253 13.56 -39.08 13.21
C SER A 253 12.87 -39.49 11.93
N ARG A 254 13.65 -39.62 10.84
CA ARG A 254 13.15 -40.02 9.53
C ARG A 254 13.03 -41.53 9.40
N ASN A 255 14.05 -42.26 9.85
CA ASN A 255 14.23 -43.69 9.63
C ASN A 255 14.23 -44.50 10.92
N GLY A 256 13.66 -43.96 11.99
CA GLY A 256 13.58 -44.68 13.28
C GLY A 256 12.47 -45.73 13.32
N ASP A 257 12.49 -46.57 14.37
CA ASP A 257 11.44 -47.55 14.61
C ASP A 257 10.04 -46.87 14.64
N GLY A 258 9.09 -47.39 13.88
CA GLY A 258 7.77 -46.80 13.73
C GLY A 258 7.65 -45.73 12.63
N GLY A 259 8.64 -45.59 11.73
CA GLY A 259 8.62 -44.68 10.59
C GLY A 259 9.02 -43.25 10.89
N GLN A 260 8.75 -42.33 9.94
CA GLN A 260 9.05 -40.92 10.07
C GLN A 260 8.11 -40.22 11.07
N GLY A 261 8.67 -39.42 11.98
CA GLY A 261 7.86 -38.69 12.96
C GLY A 261 8.61 -38.24 14.20
N VAL A 262 7.89 -37.62 15.13
CA VAL A 262 8.43 -37.20 16.43
C VAL A 262 8.28 -38.33 17.44
N ARG A 263 9.38 -38.63 18.12
CA ARG A 263 9.44 -39.56 19.25
C ARG A 263 9.34 -38.79 20.54
N ILE A 264 8.46 -39.23 21.43
CA ILE A 264 8.17 -38.60 22.70
C ILE A 264 8.44 -39.63 23.80
N LEU A 265 9.36 -39.32 24.69
CA LEU A 265 9.72 -40.14 25.82
C LEU A 265 9.42 -39.39 27.12
N PRO A 266 8.90 -40.04 28.18
CA PRO A 266 8.80 -39.40 29.49
C PRO A 266 10.16 -38.83 29.94
N ARG A 267 10.15 -37.75 30.73
CA ARG A 267 11.37 -37.08 31.20
C ARG A 267 12.32 -38.02 31.90
N SER A 268 11.83 -39.10 32.54
CA SER A 268 12.68 -40.13 33.12
C SER A 268 13.66 -40.76 32.13
N GLY A 269 13.45 -40.58 30.82
CA GLY A 269 14.28 -41.15 29.77
C GLY A 269 14.18 -42.70 29.71
N THR A 270 13.07 -43.29 30.18
CA THR A 270 12.83 -44.74 30.20
C THR A 270 11.52 -45.09 29.54
N GLY A 271 11.45 -46.31 28.99
CA GLY A 271 10.26 -46.80 28.29
C GLY A 271 10.42 -46.76 26.78
N THR A 272 9.37 -47.15 26.07
CA THR A 272 9.28 -47.10 24.61
C THR A 272 8.80 -45.69 24.20
N PRO A 273 9.47 -44.99 23.29
CA PRO A 273 9.00 -43.71 22.80
C PRO A 273 7.64 -43.80 22.09
N LYS A 274 6.73 -42.91 22.41
CA LYS A 274 5.52 -42.69 21.60
C LYS A 274 5.94 -42.05 20.28
N VAL A 275 5.44 -42.60 19.14
CA VAL A 275 5.70 -42.01 17.80
C VAL A 275 4.47 -41.24 17.36
N VAL A 276 4.66 -39.99 16.95
CA VAL A 276 3.66 -39.15 16.29
C VAL A 276 4.14 -38.93 14.86
N PRO A 277 3.47 -39.51 13.85
CA PRO A 277 3.85 -39.34 12.45
C PRO A 277 3.75 -37.87 12.05
N LEU A 278 4.68 -37.41 11.21
CA LEU A 278 4.60 -36.10 10.53
C LEU A 278 4.70 -36.33 9.03
N ASP A 279 3.80 -35.68 8.30
CA ASP A 279 3.82 -35.65 6.84
C ASP A 279 4.67 -34.46 6.39
N THR A 280 5.96 -34.70 6.12
CA THR A 280 6.88 -33.68 5.62
C THR A 280 6.91 -33.70 4.09
N GLY A 281 6.82 -32.54 3.47
CA GLY A 281 6.73 -32.40 2.00
C GLY A 281 8.01 -32.81 1.24
N SER A 282 9.16 -32.74 1.91
CA SER A 282 10.47 -33.13 1.32
C SER A 282 11.24 -34.05 2.26
N PRO A 283 11.83 -35.14 1.73
CA PRO A 283 12.65 -36.05 2.53
C PRO A 283 13.94 -35.41 3.08
N ASP A 284 14.41 -34.33 2.46
CA ASP A 284 15.67 -33.66 2.82
C ASP A 284 15.48 -32.39 3.63
N SER A 285 14.21 -31.94 3.88
CA SER A 285 13.96 -30.71 4.63
C SER A 285 14.37 -30.84 6.09
N GLU A 286 14.99 -29.78 6.63
CA GLU A 286 15.25 -29.67 8.05
C GLU A 286 13.92 -29.47 8.80
N VAL A 287 13.63 -30.37 9.74
CA VAL A 287 12.40 -30.32 10.54
C VAL A 287 12.73 -29.81 11.92
N ALA A 288 12.10 -28.73 12.34
CA ALA A 288 12.04 -28.30 13.73
C ALA A 288 10.68 -28.66 14.33
N ALA A 289 10.68 -29.48 15.40
CA ALA A 289 9.48 -29.97 16.04
C ALA A 289 9.47 -29.70 17.53
N PHE A 290 8.32 -29.27 18.05
CA PHE A 290 8.10 -28.84 19.43
C PHE A 290 6.87 -29.56 19.99
N VAL A 291 7.09 -30.39 21.01
CA VAL A 291 6.00 -31.11 21.68
C VAL A 291 5.28 -30.15 22.62
N VAL A 292 3.99 -29.99 22.39
CA VAL A 292 3.05 -29.30 23.27
C VAL A 292 2.08 -30.32 23.86
N GLN A 293 1.20 -29.92 24.78
CA GLN A 293 0.37 -30.87 25.55
C GLN A 293 -0.37 -31.89 24.68
N ASP A 294 -1.05 -31.46 23.63
CA ASP A 294 -1.92 -32.32 22.81
C ASP A 294 -1.45 -32.48 21.36
N GLY A 295 -0.24 -32.00 21.03
CA GLY A 295 0.24 -32.05 19.66
C GLY A 295 1.71 -31.72 19.47
N ILE A 296 2.06 -31.63 18.21
CA ILE A 296 3.39 -31.21 17.74
C ILE A 296 3.23 -29.95 16.95
N VAL A 297 3.86 -28.86 17.40
CA VAL A 297 4.05 -27.66 16.59
C VAL A 297 5.36 -27.84 15.82
N TRP A 298 5.35 -27.64 14.51
CA TRP A 298 6.53 -27.92 13.69
C TRP A 298 6.57 -27.13 12.40
N HIS A 299 7.75 -27.02 11.81
CA HIS A 299 7.99 -26.43 10.49
C HIS A 299 9.11 -27.14 9.74
N GLU A 300 9.11 -27.01 8.42
CA GLU A 300 10.16 -27.51 7.52
C GLU A 300 10.98 -26.32 7.01
N GLY A 301 12.13 -26.08 7.64
CA GLY A 301 12.94 -24.91 7.35
C GLY A 301 12.29 -23.57 7.77
N LEU A 302 13.05 -22.49 7.64
CA LEU A 302 12.55 -21.12 7.85
C LEU A 302 11.94 -20.60 6.55
N GLY A 303 10.96 -19.69 6.65
CA GLY A 303 10.21 -19.16 5.52
C GLY A 303 8.98 -19.98 5.12
N GLY A 304 8.83 -21.19 5.63
CA GLY A 304 7.65 -22.04 5.44
C GLY A 304 6.59 -21.89 6.53
N PRO A 305 5.47 -22.65 6.42
CA PRO A 305 4.40 -22.57 7.40
C PRO A 305 4.73 -23.26 8.72
N LEU A 306 4.29 -22.64 9.83
CA LEU A 306 4.22 -23.30 11.14
C LEU A 306 2.94 -24.12 11.22
N ARG A 307 3.07 -25.40 11.55
CA ARG A 307 1.97 -26.34 11.58
C ARG A 307 1.76 -26.94 12.96
N LEU A 308 0.53 -27.37 13.24
CA LEU A 308 0.17 -28.18 14.40
C LEU A 308 -0.38 -29.52 13.94
N THR A 309 0.24 -30.60 14.38
CA THR A 309 -0.26 -31.97 14.22
C THR A 309 -0.67 -32.51 15.60
N PRO A 310 -1.93 -32.87 15.84
CA PRO A 310 -2.37 -33.49 17.08
C PRO A 310 -1.66 -34.82 17.36
N HIS A 311 -1.58 -35.22 18.63
CA HIS A 311 -0.98 -36.51 19.02
C HIS A 311 -1.72 -37.75 18.45
N THR A 312 -2.89 -37.53 17.86
CA THR A 312 -3.74 -38.61 17.25
C THR A 312 -3.38 -38.93 15.80
N GLY A 313 -2.58 -38.07 15.13
CA GLY A 313 -2.11 -38.33 13.76
C GLY A 313 -2.20 -37.13 12.81
N VAL A 314 -1.84 -37.35 11.54
CA VAL A 314 -1.62 -36.30 10.52
C VAL A 314 -2.91 -35.75 9.90
N ASP A 315 -4.01 -36.49 9.92
CA ASP A 315 -5.23 -36.11 9.19
C ASP A 315 -5.89 -34.79 9.65
N THR A 316 -5.46 -34.26 10.76
CA THR A 316 -5.97 -33.01 11.35
C THR A 316 -4.88 -31.93 11.49
N THR A 317 -3.78 -32.05 10.77
CA THR A 317 -2.73 -31.04 10.73
C THR A 317 -3.28 -29.71 10.21
N ARG A 318 -3.02 -28.63 10.95
CA ARG A 318 -3.42 -27.26 10.57
C ARG A 318 -2.25 -26.30 10.56
N THR A 319 -2.32 -25.29 9.73
CA THR A 319 -1.38 -24.18 9.71
C THR A 319 -1.70 -23.20 10.84
N LEU A 320 -0.70 -22.85 11.63
CA LEU A 320 -0.76 -21.81 12.66
C LEU A 320 -0.32 -20.46 12.11
N LEU A 321 0.80 -20.44 11.38
CA LEU A 321 1.30 -19.26 10.66
C LEU A 321 1.66 -19.65 9.22
N PRO A 322 1.35 -18.82 8.22
CA PRO A 322 1.80 -19.05 6.84
C PRO A 322 3.30 -19.04 6.68
N THR A 323 4.01 -18.24 7.49
CA THR A 323 5.46 -18.08 7.39
C THR A 323 6.08 -17.99 8.78
N VAL A 324 7.15 -18.76 9.04
CA VAL A 324 7.93 -18.70 10.26
C VAL A 324 9.39 -18.34 9.98
N GLU A 325 9.93 -17.36 10.69
CA GLU A 325 11.31 -16.88 10.55
C GLU A 325 12.19 -17.35 11.71
N PHE A 326 11.58 -17.62 12.84
CA PHE A 326 12.21 -18.16 14.04
C PHE A 326 11.19 -18.94 14.85
N ALA A 327 11.57 -20.07 15.43
CA ALA A 327 10.74 -20.80 16.36
C ALA A 327 11.60 -21.44 17.47
N GLN A 328 11.17 -21.33 18.71
CA GLN A 328 11.83 -21.92 19.86
C GLN A 328 10.82 -22.42 20.90
N LEU A 329 11.10 -23.60 21.46
CA LEU A 329 10.34 -24.13 22.59
C LEU A 329 10.72 -23.37 23.86
N ARG A 330 9.69 -22.95 24.61
CA ARG A 330 9.84 -22.53 26.01
C ARG A 330 9.48 -23.72 26.91
N GLY A 331 10.42 -24.12 27.72
CA GLY A 331 10.38 -25.41 28.42
C GLY A 331 9.43 -25.54 29.60
N GLU A 332 8.55 -24.60 29.87
CA GLU A 332 7.67 -24.60 31.02
C GLU A 332 6.37 -25.36 30.81
N GLY A 333 6.00 -26.16 31.83
CA GLY A 333 4.71 -26.84 31.85
C GLY A 333 4.47 -27.74 30.63
N TYR A 334 3.40 -27.46 29.92
CA TYR A 334 2.97 -28.25 28.78
C TYR A 334 3.61 -27.86 27.45
N GLY A 335 4.63 -27.04 27.47
CA GLY A 335 5.31 -26.51 26.28
C GLY A 335 4.60 -25.29 25.68
N GLN A 336 5.39 -24.30 25.37
CA GLN A 336 4.99 -23.09 24.66
C GLN A 336 5.95 -22.90 23.50
N VAL A 337 5.44 -22.43 22.36
CA VAL A 337 6.28 -22.16 21.18
C VAL A 337 6.27 -20.68 20.90
N LEU A 338 7.44 -20.07 21.04
CA LEU A 338 7.67 -18.68 20.67
C LEU A 338 8.16 -18.64 19.24
N THR A 339 7.58 -17.77 18.42
CA THR A 339 7.95 -17.62 17.03
C THR A 339 8.02 -16.15 16.62
N LEU A 340 8.84 -15.87 15.61
CA LEU A 340 8.74 -14.70 14.78
C LEU A 340 8.22 -15.16 13.42
N GLY A 341 7.13 -14.57 12.94
CA GLY A 341 6.52 -15.01 11.70
C GLY A 341 5.44 -14.04 11.23
N ARG A 342 4.74 -14.42 10.14
CA ARG A 342 3.67 -13.62 9.55
C ARG A 342 2.33 -14.33 9.71
N ASN A 343 1.30 -13.53 10.02
CA ASN A 343 -0.09 -13.98 10.01
C ASN A 343 -0.65 -14.11 8.58
N ALA A 344 -1.93 -14.44 8.45
CA ALA A 344 -2.60 -14.58 7.17
C ALA A 344 -2.72 -13.26 6.38
N ASP A 345 -2.69 -12.12 7.07
CA ASP A 345 -2.74 -10.78 6.48
C ASP A 345 -1.34 -10.28 6.05
N GLY A 346 -0.30 -11.07 6.34
CA GLY A 346 1.09 -10.76 6.02
C GLY A 346 1.79 -9.90 7.06
N ASP A 347 1.15 -9.57 8.17
CA ASP A 347 1.76 -8.80 9.25
C ASP A 347 2.75 -9.64 10.04
N ARG A 348 3.92 -9.06 10.31
CA ARG A 348 5.03 -9.70 11.01
C ARG A 348 4.95 -9.41 12.50
N ALA A 349 5.02 -10.46 13.31
CA ALA A 349 4.93 -10.32 14.75
C ALA A 349 5.69 -11.41 15.51
N ILE A 350 5.97 -11.15 16.79
CA ILE A 350 6.41 -12.15 17.74
C ILE A 350 5.17 -12.80 18.37
N HIS A 351 5.02 -14.09 18.14
CA HIS A 351 3.88 -14.89 18.60
C HIS A 351 4.31 -15.85 19.70
N LEU A 352 3.44 -16.07 20.67
CA LEU A 352 3.56 -17.13 21.67
C LEU A 352 2.36 -18.08 21.52
N PHE A 353 2.61 -19.25 20.99
CA PHE A 353 1.62 -20.31 20.94
C PHE A 353 1.63 -21.08 22.27
N HIS A 354 0.52 -21.08 22.95
CA HIS A 354 0.35 -21.78 24.21
C HIS A 354 -0.99 -22.51 24.23
N GLN A 355 -1.05 -23.61 25.00
CA GLN A 355 -2.25 -24.39 25.08
C GLN A 355 -3.14 -23.91 26.22
N ASN A 356 -4.39 -23.59 25.91
CA ASN A 356 -5.45 -23.24 26.86
C ASN A 356 -6.47 -24.40 26.93
N GLY A 357 -6.23 -25.37 27.84
CA GLY A 357 -7.12 -26.52 27.98
C GLY A 357 -6.95 -27.58 26.89
N ILE A 358 -7.85 -28.54 26.82
CA ILE A 358 -7.74 -29.69 25.91
C ILE A 358 -7.98 -29.25 24.46
N GLY A 359 -6.98 -29.45 23.61
CA GLY A 359 -7.09 -29.29 22.15
C GLY A 359 -7.09 -27.87 21.61
N ILE A 360 -6.97 -26.82 22.44
CA ILE A 360 -6.99 -25.44 21.99
C ILE A 360 -5.61 -24.82 22.15
N ILE A 361 -4.97 -24.53 21.02
CA ILE A 361 -3.77 -23.67 21.00
C ILE A 361 -4.23 -22.24 20.73
N SER A 362 -3.89 -21.34 21.65
CA SER A 362 -4.08 -19.90 21.53
C SER A 362 -2.81 -19.28 20.99
N ASP A 363 -2.99 -18.32 20.08
CA ASP A 363 -1.94 -17.41 19.64
C ASP A 363 -2.02 -16.13 20.47
N LEU A 364 -0.94 -15.80 21.14
CA LEU A 364 -0.73 -14.53 21.79
C LEU A 364 0.28 -13.73 20.96
N VAL A 365 -0.19 -12.68 20.29
CA VAL A 365 0.71 -11.70 19.67
C VAL A 365 1.38 -10.92 20.81
N MET A 366 2.66 -11.18 21.01
CA MET A 366 3.44 -10.52 22.05
C MET A 366 3.88 -9.12 21.61
N ARG A 367 4.21 -8.95 20.33
CA ARG A 367 4.66 -7.69 19.76
C ARG A 367 4.48 -7.72 18.25
N ASP A 368 3.81 -6.72 17.72
CA ASP A 368 3.83 -6.43 16.28
C ASP A 368 5.18 -5.83 15.91
N VAL A 369 5.76 -6.29 14.81
CA VAL A 369 7.00 -5.71 14.27
C VAL A 369 6.61 -4.51 13.42
N PRO A 370 7.00 -3.29 13.83
CA PRO A 370 6.63 -2.10 13.10
C PRO A 370 7.27 -2.09 11.71
N LYS A 371 6.50 -1.67 10.71
CA LYS A 371 7.05 -1.38 9.39
C LYS A 371 7.86 -0.09 9.49
N VAL A 372 9.07 -0.10 8.95
CA VAL A 372 9.93 1.08 8.87
C VAL A 372 9.87 1.67 7.48
N LYS A 373 9.87 2.99 7.39
CA LYS A 373 9.95 3.70 6.11
C LYS A 373 11.32 3.42 5.48
N THR A 374 11.30 2.83 4.29
CA THR A 374 12.52 2.44 3.55
C THR A 374 12.87 3.40 2.42
N ALA A 375 11.88 4.10 1.90
CA ALA A 375 12.06 5.15 0.92
C ALA A 375 10.92 6.15 0.97
N ASP A 376 11.23 7.40 0.70
CA ASP A 376 10.25 8.47 0.49
C ASP A 376 9.64 8.34 -0.91
N GLY A 377 8.34 8.54 -1.00
CA GLY A 377 7.67 8.75 -2.27
C GLY A 377 7.89 10.18 -2.76
N GLU A 378 8.02 10.35 -4.06
CA GLU A 378 8.19 11.66 -4.70
C GLU A 378 7.15 11.85 -5.80
N ILE A 379 6.45 12.98 -5.77
CA ILE A 379 5.50 13.31 -6.83
C ILE A 379 6.25 13.99 -7.99
N GLY A 380 6.23 13.36 -9.17
CA GLY A 380 6.96 13.81 -10.36
C GLY A 380 6.10 14.45 -11.45
N ALA A 381 4.80 14.14 -11.49
CA ALA A 381 3.90 14.70 -12.48
C ALA A 381 2.44 14.70 -12.01
N LEU A 382 1.65 15.66 -12.49
CA LEU A 382 0.24 15.87 -12.16
C LEU A 382 -0.60 16.12 -13.42
N SER A 383 -1.85 15.66 -13.41
CA SER A 383 -2.93 16.07 -14.31
C SER A 383 -4.23 16.17 -13.52
N LEU A 384 -5.03 17.18 -13.78
CA LEU A 384 -6.33 17.37 -13.13
C LEU A 384 -7.35 17.76 -14.19
N ASP A 385 -8.37 16.95 -14.38
CA ASP A 385 -9.46 17.19 -15.33
C ASP A 385 -10.79 16.71 -14.76
N ARG A 386 -11.79 17.57 -14.76
CA ARG A 386 -13.15 17.30 -14.29
C ARG A 386 -13.21 16.57 -12.96
N GLY A 387 -12.41 17.04 -11.99
CA GLY A 387 -12.30 16.47 -10.65
C GLY A 387 -11.58 15.13 -10.57
N GLN A 388 -10.95 14.65 -11.65
CA GLN A 388 -10.06 13.50 -11.63
C GLN A 388 -8.62 13.97 -11.54
N LEU A 389 -7.98 13.75 -10.38
CA LEU A 389 -6.55 13.94 -10.22
C LEU A 389 -5.81 12.66 -10.65
N ARG A 390 -4.77 12.84 -11.45
CA ARG A 390 -3.78 11.82 -11.76
C ARG A 390 -2.41 12.34 -11.30
N TYR A 391 -1.63 11.48 -10.65
CA TYR A 391 -0.27 11.84 -10.27
C TYR A 391 0.68 10.64 -10.38
N VAL A 392 1.91 10.94 -10.72
CA VAL A 392 2.98 9.95 -10.78
C VAL A 392 3.75 10.01 -9.48
N ASN A 393 3.79 8.90 -8.77
CA ASN A 393 4.65 8.70 -7.60
C ASN A 393 5.90 7.92 -8.02
N SER A 394 7.07 8.51 -7.80
CA SER A 394 8.36 7.86 -7.97
C SER A 394 8.83 7.31 -6.63
N LEU A 395 9.00 6.01 -6.54
CA LEU A 395 9.38 5.33 -5.32
C LEU A 395 10.49 4.34 -5.60
N ALA A 396 11.67 4.54 -4.99
CA ALA A 396 12.86 3.69 -5.19
C ALA A 396 13.22 3.49 -6.69
N GLY A 397 13.04 4.54 -7.50
CA GLY A 397 13.32 4.52 -8.93
C GLY A 397 12.25 3.86 -9.80
N LYS A 398 11.09 3.57 -9.24
CA LYS A 398 9.93 3.01 -9.94
C LYS A 398 8.79 4.03 -9.95
N ASP A 399 8.31 4.38 -11.13
CA ASP A 399 7.20 5.30 -11.31
C ASP A 399 5.88 4.53 -11.31
N THR A 400 4.91 5.06 -10.56
CA THR A 400 3.55 4.50 -10.47
C THR A 400 2.53 5.62 -10.69
N LEU A 401 1.59 5.41 -11.60
CA LEU A 401 0.48 6.33 -11.82
C LEU A 401 -0.66 6.02 -10.86
N HIS A 402 -1.11 7.04 -10.17
CA HIS A 402 -2.26 7.00 -9.27
C HIS A 402 -3.39 7.88 -9.79
N GLY A 403 -4.62 7.49 -9.48
CA GLY A 403 -5.80 8.30 -9.79
C GLY A 403 -6.68 8.50 -8.55
N LYS A 404 -7.15 9.71 -8.33
CA LYS A 404 -8.05 10.05 -7.22
C LYS A 404 -9.12 11.03 -7.69
N ALA A 405 -10.39 10.75 -7.36
CA ALA A 405 -11.45 11.71 -7.53
C ALA A 405 -11.38 12.78 -6.45
N VAL A 406 -11.46 14.05 -6.78
CA VAL A 406 -11.40 15.16 -5.86
C VAL A 406 -12.62 16.06 -6.01
N GLY A 407 -13.41 16.18 -4.92
CA GLY A 407 -14.57 17.06 -4.86
C GLY A 407 -15.78 16.64 -5.73
N THR A 408 -15.99 15.35 -5.92
CA THR A 408 -17.14 14.82 -6.66
C THR A 408 -18.30 14.39 -5.76
N GLY A 409 -18.13 14.40 -4.43
CA GLY A 409 -19.08 13.76 -3.49
C GLY A 409 -19.12 12.24 -3.61
N LEU A 410 -18.43 11.66 -4.58
CA LEU A 410 -18.18 10.23 -4.66
C LEU A 410 -17.02 9.95 -3.71
N ASP A 411 -17.29 9.16 -2.68
CA ASP A 411 -16.27 8.77 -1.70
C ASP A 411 -15.16 8.00 -2.44
N PRO A 412 -13.94 8.52 -2.56
CA PRO A 412 -12.90 7.80 -3.29
C PRO A 412 -12.45 6.66 -2.39
N ALA A 413 -12.61 5.44 -2.83
CA ALA A 413 -11.67 4.41 -2.43
C ALA A 413 -10.25 4.98 -2.60
N GLU A 414 -9.37 4.75 -1.61
CA GLU A 414 -7.96 5.16 -1.63
C GLU A 414 -7.42 5.12 -3.05
N GLY A 415 -6.75 6.19 -3.50
CA GLY A 415 -6.44 6.43 -4.90
C GLY A 415 -5.99 5.18 -5.63
N ALA A 416 -6.82 4.68 -6.55
CA ALA A 416 -6.52 3.44 -7.24
C ALA A 416 -5.15 3.55 -7.91
N GLN A 417 -4.25 2.66 -7.54
CA GLN A 417 -3.00 2.48 -8.27
C GLN A 417 -3.37 2.00 -9.67
N LEU A 418 -3.12 2.83 -10.68
CA LEU A 418 -3.58 2.53 -12.04
C LEU A 418 -2.63 1.60 -12.79
N ALA A 419 -1.33 1.76 -12.64
CA ALA A 419 -0.30 0.82 -13.13
C ALA A 419 1.11 1.29 -12.79
N ASP A 420 2.06 0.36 -12.89
CA ASP A 420 3.48 0.64 -12.93
C ASP A 420 3.85 1.11 -14.35
N PHE A 421 4.06 2.41 -14.53
CA PHE A 421 4.47 2.97 -15.82
C PHE A 421 5.87 3.57 -15.70
N PRO A 422 6.91 2.90 -16.18
CA PRO A 422 8.24 3.46 -16.16
C PRO A 422 8.33 4.70 -17.05
N GLY A 423 8.95 5.77 -16.54
CA GLY A 423 9.28 6.97 -17.31
C GLY A 423 8.11 7.90 -17.63
N LEU A 424 6.99 7.85 -16.89
CA LEU A 424 5.96 8.87 -17.00
C LEU A 424 6.41 10.19 -16.38
N ALA A 425 6.48 11.22 -17.20
CA ALA A 425 6.83 12.58 -16.81
C ALA A 425 5.70 13.55 -17.16
N ALA A 426 5.84 14.80 -16.73
CA ALA A 426 4.94 15.88 -17.11
C ALA A 426 4.79 15.97 -18.66
N GLY A 427 3.54 16.06 -19.11
CA GLY A 427 3.21 16.06 -20.55
C GLY A 427 3.23 14.71 -21.23
N ARG A 428 3.53 13.61 -20.53
CA ARG A 428 3.45 12.26 -21.10
C ARG A 428 2.06 11.61 -20.93
N PHE A 429 1.16 12.25 -20.22
CA PHE A 429 -0.23 11.80 -20.05
C PHE A 429 -1.18 12.98 -19.89
N ALA A 430 -2.45 12.77 -20.21
CA ALA A 430 -3.55 13.68 -19.98
C ALA A 430 -4.87 12.91 -19.86
N ASP A 431 -5.77 13.37 -19.01
CA ASP A 431 -7.17 12.95 -19.04
C ASP A 431 -7.93 13.72 -20.12
N GLY A 432 -9.13 13.27 -20.45
CA GLY A 432 -10.01 14.00 -21.37
C GLY A 432 -10.47 13.21 -22.58
N THR A 433 -9.90 12.04 -22.87
CA THR A 433 -10.43 11.19 -23.95
C THR A 433 -11.68 10.44 -23.53
N ASP A 434 -12.44 9.97 -24.52
CA ASP A 434 -13.66 9.17 -24.28
C ASP A 434 -13.34 7.83 -23.58
N GLU A 435 -12.14 7.31 -23.79
CA GLU A 435 -11.62 6.11 -23.13
C GLU A 435 -10.97 6.40 -21.76
N GLY A 436 -10.85 7.68 -21.36
CA GLY A 436 -10.22 8.11 -20.13
C GLY A 436 -8.82 8.67 -20.34
N LEU A 437 -7.80 8.01 -19.81
CA LEU A 437 -6.40 8.43 -19.86
C LEU A 437 -5.79 8.27 -21.26
N ALA A 438 -5.16 9.33 -21.78
CA ALA A 438 -4.22 9.27 -22.89
C ALA A 438 -2.79 9.29 -22.35
N ARG A 439 -1.91 8.39 -22.79
CA ARG A 439 -0.53 8.33 -22.34
C ARG A 439 0.44 7.98 -23.47
N LEU A 440 1.66 8.49 -23.37
CA LEU A 440 2.74 8.19 -24.30
C LEU A 440 3.65 7.11 -23.70
N VAL A 441 3.83 6.05 -24.43
CA VAL A 441 4.80 4.98 -24.14
C VAL A 441 5.91 5.05 -25.18
N THR A 442 7.14 4.82 -24.78
CA THR A 442 8.25 4.75 -25.74
C THR A 442 8.40 3.32 -26.22
N ASP A 443 8.34 3.09 -27.52
CA ASP A 443 8.61 1.78 -28.13
C ASP A 443 10.07 1.41 -27.91
N PRO A 444 10.38 0.30 -27.24
CA PRO A 444 11.75 -0.05 -26.88
C PRO A 444 12.62 -0.43 -28.11
N GLY A 445 12.01 -0.81 -29.23
CA GLY A 445 12.73 -1.19 -30.44
C GLY A 445 13.08 0.00 -31.34
N THR A 446 12.21 0.98 -31.42
CA THR A 446 12.35 2.12 -32.33
C THR A 446 12.66 3.44 -31.61
N GLY A 447 12.40 3.52 -30.30
CA GLY A 447 12.45 4.76 -29.54
C GLY A 447 11.31 5.74 -29.86
N ALA A 448 10.38 5.37 -30.73
CA ALA A 448 9.24 6.22 -31.11
C ALA A 448 8.19 6.29 -30.00
N ASP A 449 7.45 7.39 -29.96
CA ASP A 449 6.32 7.51 -29.07
C ASP A 449 5.11 6.73 -29.62
N VAL A 450 4.39 6.08 -28.71
CA VAL A 450 3.17 5.33 -28.97
C VAL A 450 2.08 5.90 -28.07
N LEU A 451 0.96 6.33 -28.66
CA LEU A 451 -0.21 6.77 -27.91
C LEU A 451 -1.03 5.55 -27.49
N VAL A 452 -1.29 5.45 -26.20
CA VAL A 452 -2.19 4.44 -25.60
C VAL A 452 -3.32 5.18 -24.88
N THR A 453 -4.56 4.79 -25.16
CA THR A 453 -5.75 5.33 -24.50
C THR A 453 -6.40 4.28 -23.60
N GLY A 454 -7.07 4.73 -22.53
CA GLY A 454 -7.81 3.90 -21.58
C GLY A 454 -7.17 3.78 -20.21
N ASP A 455 -8.03 3.47 -19.23
CA ASP A 455 -7.66 3.35 -17.81
C ASP A 455 -7.24 1.93 -17.39
N ASP A 456 -7.39 0.92 -18.26
CA ASP A 456 -7.02 -0.46 -17.95
C ASP A 456 -5.49 -0.66 -18.06
N PRO A 457 -4.79 -0.88 -16.93
CA PRO A 457 -3.35 -1.12 -16.92
C PRO A 457 -2.95 -2.45 -17.58
N GLY A 458 -3.85 -3.43 -17.55
CA GLY A 458 -3.63 -4.76 -18.17
C GLY A 458 -3.86 -4.77 -19.68
N ARG A 459 -4.52 -3.76 -20.21
CA ARG A 459 -4.75 -3.62 -21.64
C ARG A 459 -3.47 -3.09 -22.33
N GLN A 460 -2.57 -3.98 -22.65
CA GLN A 460 -1.54 -3.76 -23.67
C GLN A 460 -2.22 -3.77 -25.06
N ALA A 461 -3.14 -2.82 -25.29
CA ALA A 461 -3.63 -2.61 -26.65
C ALA A 461 -2.43 -2.18 -27.51
N PRO A 462 -2.32 -2.64 -28.75
CA PRO A 462 -1.36 -2.04 -29.67
C PRO A 462 -1.70 -0.56 -29.75
N GLY A 463 -0.88 0.29 -29.08
CA GLY A 463 -1.10 1.73 -29.13
C GLY A 463 -0.81 2.24 -30.55
N LEU A 464 -1.27 3.46 -30.84
CA LEU A 464 -1.01 4.11 -32.12
C LEU A 464 0.44 4.65 -32.15
N PRO A 465 1.30 4.17 -33.05
CA PRO A 465 2.63 4.75 -33.26
C PRO A 465 2.50 6.20 -33.71
N LEU A 466 3.22 7.11 -33.04
CA LEU A 466 3.21 8.54 -33.36
C LEU A 466 4.49 8.94 -34.10
N PRO A 467 4.41 9.98 -34.95
CA PRO A 467 5.58 10.56 -35.58
C PRO A 467 6.49 11.25 -34.55
N GLY A 468 7.75 10.85 -34.45
CA GLY A 468 8.75 11.48 -33.58
C GLY A 468 9.03 10.71 -32.28
N THR A 469 9.91 11.27 -31.49
CA THR A 469 10.40 10.71 -30.23
C THR A 469 10.45 11.79 -29.15
N GLY A 470 10.23 11.42 -27.88
CA GLY A 470 10.34 12.32 -26.74
C GLY A 470 9.32 13.47 -26.79
N GLY A 471 8.19 13.26 -27.40
CA GLY A 471 7.14 14.25 -27.52
C GLY A 471 6.30 14.39 -26.26
N ARG A 472 5.32 15.31 -26.32
CA ARG A 472 4.40 15.58 -25.21
C ARG A 472 2.96 15.71 -25.69
N ILE A 473 2.03 15.38 -24.85
CA ILE A 473 0.61 15.69 -25.03
C ILE A 473 0.39 17.14 -24.57
N LEU A 474 -0.16 17.96 -25.44
CA LEU A 474 -0.53 19.35 -25.14
C LEU A 474 -1.95 19.45 -24.58
N GLY A 475 -2.80 18.47 -24.90
CA GLY A 475 -4.17 18.38 -24.42
C GLY A 475 -4.89 17.19 -25.03
N ALA A 476 -5.97 16.81 -24.39
CA ALA A 476 -6.87 15.77 -24.85
C ALA A 476 -8.31 16.27 -24.82
N SER A 477 -9.13 15.74 -25.72
CA SER A 477 -10.59 15.92 -25.75
C SER A 477 -11.24 14.56 -26.03
N PRO A 478 -12.56 14.44 -25.99
CA PRO A 478 -13.20 13.12 -26.09
C PRO A 478 -12.71 12.25 -27.25
N GLU A 479 -12.50 12.83 -28.42
CA GLU A 479 -12.16 12.10 -29.65
C GLU A 479 -10.74 12.43 -30.16
N PHE A 480 -10.03 13.40 -29.55
CA PHE A 480 -8.76 13.88 -30.07
C PHE A 480 -7.69 14.03 -29.00
N VAL A 481 -6.45 13.80 -29.41
CA VAL A 481 -5.25 14.14 -28.64
C VAL A 481 -4.37 15.06 -29.46
N LEU A 482 -3.95 16.18 -28.88
CA LEU A 482 -2.97 17.09 -29.47
C LEU A 482 -1.59 16.71 -28.95
N TYR A 483 -0.75 16.19 -29.84
CA TYR A 483 0.61 15.72 -29.57
C TYR A 483 1.63 16.62 -30.26
N GLN A 484 2.76 16.86 -29.60
CA GLN A 484 3.88 17.65 -30.16
C GLN A 484 5.20 16.92 -30.00
N ALA A 485 5.95 16.82 -31.12
CA ALA A 485 7.32 16.32 -31.13
C ALA A 485 8.14 16.98 -32.27
N GLY A 486 9.44 17.17 -32.09
CA GLY A 486 10.37 17.63 -33.11
C GLY A 486 9.97 18.94 -33.83
N GLY A 487 9.34 19.89 -33.13
CA GLY A 487 8.88 21.15 -33.69
C GLY A 487 7.61 21.03 -34.55
N ARG A 488 6.92 19.91 -34.51
CA ARG A 488 5.64 19.67 -35.18
C ARG A 488 4.55 19.32 -34.17
N GLN A 489 3.31 19.56 -34.56
CA GLN A 489 2.11 19.19 -33.81
C GLN A 489 1.26 18.27 -34.64
N TYR A 490 0.67 17.28 -33.98
CA TYR A 490 -0.16 16.27 -34.58
C TYR A 490 -1.50 16.22 -33.83
N VAL A 491 -2.59 16.16 -34.55
CA VAL A 491 -3.90 15.85 -33.98
C VAL A 491 -4.20 14.39 -34.27
N VAL A 492 -4.42 13.64 -33.24
CA VAL A 492 -4.76 12.21 -33.29
C VAL A 492 -6.26 12.06 -33.06
N ASP A 493 -6.95 11.40 -33.96
CA ASP A 493 -8.34 10.95 -33.78
C ASP A 493 -8.32 9.60 -33.08
N THR A 494 -8.66 9.58 -31.80
CA THR A 494 -8.60 8.37 -30.96
C THR A 494 -9.71 7.37 -31.27
N ALA A 495 -10.83 7.84 -31.80
CA ALA A 495 -11.94 6.97 -32.25
C ALA A 495 -11.64 6.22 -33.55
N ARG A 496 -10.65 6.69 -34.33
CA ARG A 496 -10.23 6.09 -35.60
C ARG A 496 -8.80 5.55 -35.58
N ASP A 497 -8.07 5.72 -34.50
CA ASP A 497 -6.67 5.33 -34.32
C ASP A 497 -5.76 5.86 -35.43
N LEU A 498 -5.86 7.17 -35.75
CA LEU A 498 -5.03 7.75 -36.79
C LEU A 498 -4.70 9.23 -36.56
N VAL A 499 -3.53 9.66 -37.08
CA VAL A 499 -3.14 11.06 -37.15
C VAL A 499 -3.93 11.76 -38.27
N VAL A 500 -4.80 12.68 -37.88
CA VAL A 500 -5.64 13.45 -38.85
C VAL A 500 -5.02 14.77 -39.28
N ARG A 501 -4.08 15.32 -38.49
CA ARG A 501 -3.35 16.55 -38.81
C ARG A 501 -1.88 16.42 -38.46
N ASP A 502 -1.06 17.02 -39.29
CA ASP A 502 0.35 17.25 -39.15
C ASP A 502 0.66 18.70 -39.54
N GLN A 503 1.16 19.52 -38.63
CA GLN A 503 1.41 20.94 -38.82
C GLN A 503 2.65 21.40 -38.06
N PRO A 504 3.31 22.52 -38.45
CA PRO A 504 4.35 23.14 -37.61
C PRO A 504 3.79 23.45 -36.22
N ALA A 505 4.65 23.39 -35.21
CA ALA A 505 4.28 23.76 -33.84
C ALA A 505 3.89 25.25 -33.79
N GLN A 506 2.74 25.53 -33.21
CA GLN A 506 2.14 26.87 -33.08
C GLN A 506 1.22 26.88 -31.85
N GLY A 507 0.70 28.03 -31.49
CA GLY A 507 -0.38 28.08 -30.50
C GLY A 507 -1.58 27.27 -30.98
N ALA A 508 -1.94 26.24 -30.22
CA ALA A 508 -3.07 25.37 -30.52
C ALA A 508 -3.63 24.75 -29.23
N VAL A 509 -4.96 24.58 -29.18
CA VAL A 509 -5.68 23.92 -28.09
C VAL A 509 -6.94 23.21 -28.65
N LEU A 510 -7.27 22.06 -28.05
CA LEU A 510 -8.52 21.34 -28.35
C LEU A 510 -9.69 21.96 -27.55
N ASP A 511 -10.86 22.02 -28.21
CA ASP A 511 -12.15 22.46 -27.63
C ASP A 511 -13.23 21.47 -28.07
N GLY A 512 -13.42 20.39 -27.34
CA GLY A 512 -14.30 19.29 -27.72
C GLY A 512 -13.89 18.63 -29.05
N ASP A 513 -14.72 18.79 -30.07
CA ASP A 513 -14.50 18.30 -31.44
C ASP A 513 -13.78 19.29 -32.37
N ARG A 514 -13.24 20.38 -31.81
CA ARG A 514 -12.61 21.48 -32.57
C ARG A 514 -11.16 21.66 -32.17
N LEU A 515 -10.38 22.18 -33.12
CA LEU A 515 -9.02 22.66 -32.88
C LEU A 515 -9.01 24.19 -33.02
N ILE A 516 -8.69 24.91 -31.94
CA ILE A 516 -8.44 26.35 -32.01
C ILE A 516 -6.93 26.51 -32.20
N LYS A 517 -6.52 27.25 -33.22
CA LYS A 517 -5.10 27.45 -33.54
C LYS A 517 -4.81 28.85 -34.08
N SER A 518 -3.59 29.29 -33.89
CA SER A 518 -3.10 30.55 -34.42
C SER A 518 -3.18 30.60 -35.93
N ALA A 519 -3.39 31.79 -36.49
CA ALA A 519 -3.39 32.06 -37.93
C ALA A 519 -2.09 32.78 -38.33
N PRO A 520 -1.00 32.08 -38.73
CA PRO A 520 0.29 32.71 -38.99
C PRO A 520 0.26 33.81 -40.06
N SER A 521 -0.66 33.71 -41.02
CA SER A 521 -0.86 34.70 -42.10
C SER A 521 -1.64 35.94 -41.67
N LYS A 522 -2.25 35.92 -40.47
CA LYS A 522 -3.06 37.01 -39.93
C LYS A 522 -2.80 37.15 -38.42
N PRO A 523 -1.76 37.92 -38.02
CA PRO A 523 -1.48 38.17 -36.59
C PRO A 523 -2.77 38.65 -35.88
N GLY A 524 -2.90 38.32 -34.61
CA GLY A 524 -4.06 38.64 -33.79
C GLY A 524 -5.31 37.79 -34.06
N THR A 525 -5.23 36.84 -34.99
CA THR A 525 -6.36 35.97 -35.30
C THR A 525 -6.08 34.52 -34.91
N VAL A 526 -7.07 33.87 -34.33
CA VAL A 526 -7.12 32.42 -34.14
C VAL A 526 -8.24 31.81 -34.94
N ASN A 527 -8.00 30.67 -35.56
CA ASN A 527 -8.96 29.91 -36.34
C ASN A 527 -9.56 28.76 -35.55
N VAL A 528 -10.83 28.59 -35.61
CA VAL A 528 -11.55 27.36 -35.18
C VAL A 528 -11.63 26.41 -36.35
N VAL A 529 -11.10 25.22 -36.23
CA VAL A 529 -10.89 24.27 -37.31
C VAL A 529 -11.53 22.93 -36.95
N ASP A 530 -12.20 22.30 -37.90
CA ASP A 530 -12.55 20.89 -37.83
C ASP A 530 -11.26 20.06 -37.97
N PRO A 531 -10.83 19.26 -36.93
CA PRO A 531 -9.59 18.52 -37.00
C PRO A 531 -9.54 17.48 -38.12
N ARG A 532 -10.68 16.89 -38.50
CA ARG A 532 -10.75 15.84 -39.50
C ARG A 532 -10.62 16.38 -40.91
N THR A 533 -11.34 17.46 -41.19
CA THR A 533 -11.36 18.04 -42.56
C THR A 533 -10.36 19.18 -42.79
N GLY A 534 -9.94 19.85 -41.72
CA GLY A 534 -9.10 21.04 -41.75
C GLY A 534 -9.87 22.30 -42.16
N THR A 535 -11.18 22.21 -42.28
CA THR A 535 -12.02 23.34 -42.62
C THR A 535 -12.05 24.34 -41.47
N VAL A 536 -11.83 25.62 -41.79
CA VAL A 536 -12.01 26.71 -40.83
C VAL A 536 -13.51 26.94 -40.67
N THR A 537 -14.03 26.70 -39.49
CA THR A 537 -15.47 26.83 -39.15
C THR A 537 -15.77 28.15 -38.45
N GLY A 538 -14.75 28.84 -37.95
CA GLY A 538 -14.86 30.13 -37.27
C GLY A 538 -13.52 30.81 -37.08
N THR A 539 -13.55 32.07 -36.70
CA THR A 539 -12.35 32.86 -36.37
C THR A 539 -12.66 33.79 -35.22
N HIS A 540 -11.65 34.05 -34.37
CA HIS A 540 -11.70 35.08 -33.34
C HIS A 540 -10.55 36.05 -33.54
N ASP A 541 -10.85 37.33 -33.48
CA ASP A 541 -9.86 38.41 -33.39
C ASP A 541 -9.59 38.63 -31.90
N ILE A 542 -8.35 38.38 -31.47
CA ILE A 542 -7.93 38.47 -30.07
C ILE A 542 -7.27 39.82 -29.73
N GLY A 543 -7.42 40.81 -30.63
CA GLY A 543 -6.92 42.16 -30.38
C GLY A 543 -5.39 42.32 -30.26
N SER A 544 -4.63 41.37 -30.80
CA SER A 544 -3.15 41.35 -30.68
C SER A 544 -2.50 41.54 -32.07
N ASP A 545 -1.32 42.11 -32.07
CA ASP A 545 -0.51 42.26 -33.30
C ASP A 545 0.46 41.07 -33.52
N CYS A 546 0.35 40.01 -32.74
CA CYS A 546 1.27 38.87 -32.78
C CYS A 546 0.55 37.57 -33.22
N VAL A 547 1.35 36.56 -33.55
CA VAL A 547 0.90 35.16 -33.73
C VAL A 547 1.13 34.40 -32.45
N PRO A 548 0.11 34.01 -31.67
CA PRO A 548 0.27 33.32 -30.42
C PRO A 548 1.08 32.03 -30.55
N GLY A 549 2.04 31.84 -29.70
CA GLY A 549 2.81 30.61 -29.53
C GLY A 549 2.16 29.60 -28.56
N GLU A 550 1.32 30.08 -27.67
CA GLU A 550 0.55 29.29 -26.71
C GLU A 550 -0.91 29.70 -26.70
N LEU A 551 -1.79 28.73 -26.64
CA LEU A 551 -3.25 28.90 -26.48
C LEU A 551 -3.74 27.94 -25.40
N GLN A 552 -4.67 28.39 -24.54
CA GLN A 552 -5.41 27.56 -23.57
C GLN A 552 -6.89 27.92 -23.61
N ARG A 553 -7.76 26.97 -23.27
CA ARG A 553 -9.20 27.14 -23.29
C ARG A 553 -9.84 26.76 -21.97
N SER A 554 -10.81 27.55 -21.49
CA SER A 554 -11.73 27.23 -20.42
C SER A 554 -13.09 27.89 -20.68
N GLY A 555 -14.10 27.08 -20.92
CA GLY A 555 -15.43 27.58 -21.29
C GLY A 555 -15.38 28.57 -22.47
N THR A 556 -15.75 29.84 -22.28
CA THR A 556 -15.68 30.91 -23.30
C THR A 556 -14.35 31.66 -23.33
N LEU A 557 -13.49 31.41 -22.38
CA LEU A 557 -12.22 32.11 -22.22
C LEU A 557 -11.09 31.43 -23.01
N LEU A 558 -10.30 32.24 -23.69
CA LEU A 558 -9.15 31.83 -24.50
C LEU A 558 -7.92 32.61 -24.06
N TYR A 559 -7.01 31.95 -23.35
CA TYR A 559 -5.67 32.51 -23.06
C TYR A 559 -4.78 32.41 -24.30
N TRP A 560 -4.03 33.48 -24.58
CA TRP A 560 -3.04 33.53 -25.62
C TRP A 560 -1.77 34.19 -25.15
N SER A 561 -0.62 33.72 -25.64
CA SER A 561 0.65 34.38 -25.37
C SER A 561 1.59 34.39 -26.57
N CYS A 562 2.38 35.47 -26.66
CA CYS A 562 3.40 35.75 -27.65
C CYS A 562 4.71 36.10 -26.92
N ALA A 563 5.46 35.07 -26.52
CA ALA A 563 6.69 35.25 -25.72
C ALA A 563 7.73 36.11 -26.40
N SER A 564 7.80 36.13 -27.74
CA SER A 564 8.76 36.98 -28.51
C SER A 564 8.43 38.45 -28.47
N GLN A 565 7.24 38.86 -28.10
CA GLN A 565 6.77 40.23 -28.01
C GLN A 565 6.39 40.65 -26.59
N ASP A 566 6.60 39.78 -25.62
CA ASP A 566 6.21 39.95 -24.21
C ASP A 566 4.74 40.39 -24.06
N ALA A 567 3.88 39.74 -24.83
CA ALA A 567 2.45 40.02 -24.90
C ALA A 567 1.59 38.81 -24.62
N ALA A 568 0.59 38.96 -23.75
CA ALA A 568 -0.38 37.90 -23.44
C ALA A 568 -1.70 38.49 -22.96
N GLY A 569 -2.76 37.73 -23.06
CA GLY A 569 -4.10 38.11 -22.60
C GLY A 569 -5.04 36.92 -22.52
N VAL A 570 -6.21 37.20 -21.98
CA VAL A 570 -7.37 36.29 -22.08
C VAL A 570 -8.47 37.01 -22.84
N TYR A 571 -8.98 36.37 -23.90
CA TYR A 571 -10.10 36.85 -24.68
C TYR A 571 -11.36 36.04 -24.39
N ASP A 572 -12.45 36.69 -23.99
CA ASP A 572 -13.74 36.02 -23.82
C ASP A 572 -14.49 36.03 -25.18
N THR A 573 -14.59 34.85 -25.77
CA THR A 573 -15.23 34.66 -27.09
C THR A 573 -16.73 34.94 -27.11
N ALA A 574 -17.40 34.99 -25.96
CA ALA A 574 -18.82 35.29 -25.85
C ALA A 574 -19.10 36.77 -25.63
N SER A 575 -18.35 37.42 -24.74
CA SER A 575 -18.55 38.85 -24.44
C SER A 575 -17.64 39.78 -25.23
N HIS A 576 -16.65 39.25 -25.97
CA HIS A 576 -15.64 39.98 -26.74
C HIS A 576 -14.80 40.93 -25.84
N ARG A 577 -14.48 40.48 -24.64
CA ARG A 577 -13.69 41.23 -23.68
C ARG A 577 -12.29 40.67 -23.53
N ASP A 578 -11.34 41.54 -23.25
CA ASP A 578 -9.96 41.21 -22.98
C ASP A 578 -9.62 41.40 -21.51
N TYR A 579 -8.75 40.52 -20.99
CA TYR A 579 -8.18 40.60 -19.66
C TYR A 579 -6.66 40.54 -19.78
N PRO A 580 -5.93 41.30 -18.97
CA PRO A 580 -4.48 41.18 -18.89
C PRO A 580 -4.06 39.85 -18.31
N ALA A 581 -2.98 39.26 -18.83
CA ALA A 581 -2.42 38.01 -18.36
C ALA A 581 -0.88 38.02 -18.41
N PRO A 582 -0.18 37.27 -17.55
CA PRO A 582 1.25 37.03 -17.68
C PRO A 582 1.58 36.22 -18.94
N VAL A 583 2.81 36.40 -19.47
CA VAL A 583 3.23 35.79 -20.75
C VAL A 583 3.62 34.33 -20.61
N SER A 584 4.07 33.87 -19.45
CA SER A 584 4.59 32.51 -19.24
C SER A 584 4.25 31.98 -17.85
N GLY A 585 4.30 30.66 -17.71
CA GLY A 585 4.04 30.00 -16.44
C GLY A 585 2.58 30.14 -15.99
N VAL A 586 1.63 30.19 -16.93
CA VAL A 586 0.21 30.43 -16.67
C VAL A 586 -0.61 29.20 -17.02
N LEU A 587 -1.62 28.92 -16.20
CA LEU A 587 -2.75 28.03 -16.55
C LEU A 587 -4.06 28.80 -16.39
N LEU A 588 -4.97 28.59 -17.38
CA LEU A 588 -6.30 29.17 -17.41
C LEU A 588 -7.31 28.19 -16.81
N GLY A 589 -7.94 28.60 -15.71
CA GLY A 589 -9.04 27.87 -15.08
C GLY A 589 -10.40 28.51 -15.37
N ASP A 590 -11.46 27.95 -14.77
CA ASP A 590 -12.81 28.48 -14.86
C ASP A 590 -12.87 29.87 -14.20
N ARG A 591 -12.76 30.91 -15.04
CA ARG A 591 -12.78 32.34 -14.71
C ARG A 591 -11.64 32.81 -13.79
N PHE A 592 -10.50 32.13 -13.82
CA PHE A 592 -9.27 32.61 -13.16
C PHE A 592 -8.00 32.18 -13.90
N LEU A 593 -6.91 32.85 -13.56
CA LEU A 593 -5.57 32.48 -13.95
C LEU A 593 -4.80 32.04 -12.70
N ALA A 594 -4.03 30.98 -12.82
CA ALA A 594 -2.92 30.69 -11.91
C ALA A 594 -1.61 30.92 -12.63
N ALA A 595 -0.72 31.71 -12.05
CA ALA A 595 0.57 32.04 -12.63
C ALA A 595 1.69 31.87 -11.60
N ARG A 596 2.78 31.21 -11.99
CA ARG A 596 3.95 31.08 -11.16
C ARG A 596 4.77 32.37 -11.18
N ASP A 597 5.00 32.96 -10.02
CA ASP A 597 5.81 34.18 -9.90
C ASP A 597 7.31 33.89 -9.74
N ALA A 598 8.12 34.93 -9.64
CA ALA A 598 9.57 34.82 -9.52
C ALA A 598 10.04 34.19 -8.20
N SER A 599 9.19 34.17 -7.16
CA SER A 599 9.48 33.50 -5.88
C SER A 599 9.18 32.01 -5.94
N GLY A 600 8.47 31.56 -6.99
CA GLY A 600 8.03 30.16 -7.15
C GLY A 600 6.64 29.89 -6.61
N ASP A 601 5.96 30.90 -6.09
CA ASP A 601 4.59 30.82 -5.60
C ASP A 601 3.57 30.94 -6.74
N LEU A 602 2.33 30.47 -6.53
CA LEU A 602 1.28 30.59 -7.54
C LEU A 602 0.36 31.74 -7.18
N ARG A 603 0.37 32.78 -8.01
CA ARG A 603 -0.55 33.91 -7.91
C ARG A 603 -1.87 33.61 -8.63
N LEU A 604 -2.98 33.79 -7.92
CA LEU A 604 -4.32 33.54 -8.46
C LEU A 604 -5.02 34.85 -8.80
N THR A 605 -5.49 34.97 -10.04
CA THR A 605 -6.17 36.18 -10.54
C THR A 605 -7.53 35.83 -11.10
N GLY A 606 -8.60 36.31 -10.48
CA GLY A 606 -9.97 36.12 -10.94
C GLY A 606 -10.33 37.01 -12.13
N LEU A 607 -11.10 36.48 -13.08
CA LEU A 607 -11.59 37.18 -14.30
C LEU A 607 -13.06 37.47 -14.13
N ARG A 608 -13.43 38.73 -13.90
CA ARG A 608 -14.81 39.14 -13.65
C ARG A 608 -15.57 39.38 -14.93
N SER A 609 -16.89 39.19 -14.89
CA SER A 609 -17.77 39.39 -16.07
C SER A 609 -17.82 40.83 -16.57
N ASP A 610 -17.36 41.81 -15.80
CA ASP A 610 -17.27 43.21 -16.22
C ASP A 610 -15.98 43.55 -16.97
N GLY A 611 -15.03 42.60 -17.13
CA GLY A 611 -13.74 42.82 -17.78
C GLY A 611 -12.62 43.15 -16.81
N SER A 612 -12.91 43.34 -15.50
CA SER A 612 -11.92 43.59 -14.48
C SER A 612 -11.30 42.28 -13.95
N THR A 613 -10.14 42.40 -13.30
CA THR A 613 -9.49 41.31 -12.59
C THR A 613 -9.62 41.48 -11.08
N ALA A 614 -9.49 40.38 -10.34
CA ALA A 614 -9.47 40.38 -8.87
C ALA A 614 -8.28 39.55 -8.38
N ASP A 615 -7.64 40.00 -7.31
CA ASP A 615 -6.66 39.18 -6.60
C ASP A 615 -7.41 38.13 -5.76
N LEU A 616 -7.14 36.84 -6.03
CA LEU A 616 -7.70 35.71 -5.30
C LEU A 616 -6.73 35.15 -4.26
N GLY A 617 -5.52 35.71 -4.15
CA GLY A 617 -4.48 35.30 -3.22
C GLY A 617 -3.31 34.59 -3.87
N THR A 618 -2.41 34.11 -3.03
CA THR A 618 -1.19 33.43 -3.44
C THR A 618 -1.08 32.08 -2.73
N VAL A 619 -0.74 31.04 -3.47
CA VAL A 619 -0.40 29.72 -2.94
C VAL A 619 1.11 29.66 -2.76
N THR A 620 1.55 29.45 -1.53
CA THR A 620 2.96 29.38 -1.13
C THR A 620 3.39 27.94 -0.85
N GLY A 621 4.71 27.70 -0.83
CA GLY A 621 5.25 26.38 -0.50
C GLY A 621 5.14 25.34 -1.63
N VAL A 622 4.95 25.80 -2.85
CA VAL A 622 4.92 24.91 -4.03
C VAL A 622 6.32 24.34 -4.28
N LYS A 623 6.42 23.04 -4.47
CA LYS A 623 7.69 22.34 -4.73
C LYS A 623 8.44 23.00 -5.89
N PRO A 624 9.71 23.38 -5.73
CA PRO A 624 10.50 23.98 -6.80
C PRO A 624 10.77 22.97 -7.92
N THR A 625 10.96 23.46 -9.14
CA THR A 625 11.36 22.66 -10.30
C THR A 625 12.63 23.19 -10.95
N ALA A 626 13.40 22.30 -11.56
CA ALA A 626 14.61 22.71 -12.29
C ALA A 626 14.33 23.60 -13.51
N THR A 627 13.14 23.50 -14.11
CA THR A 627 12.74 24.25 -15.30
C THR A 627 12.05 25.59 -15.00
N GLY A 628 11.71 25.85 -13.74
CA GLY A 628 11.00 27.05 -13.31
C GLY A 628 9.51 27.11 -13.62
N ASP A 629 9.01 26.49 -14.69
CA ASP A 629 7.58 26.49 -15.08
C ASP A 629 6.73 25.59 -14.16
N GLY A 630 7.08 24.31 -14.05
CA GLY A 630 6.44 23.36 -13.15
C GLY A 630 5.01 22.90 -13.54
N ARG A 631 4.41 23.44 -14.61
CA ARG A 631 3.09 23.02 -15.09
C ARG A 631 3.09 21.52 -15.44
N GLY A 632 2.10 20.79 -14.91
CA GLY A 632 1.98 19.34 -15.08
C GLY A 632 3.03 18.51 -14.31
N SER A 633 4.01 19.13 -13.63
CA SER A 633 4.98 18.46 -12.76
C SER A 633 4.74 18.74 -11.29
N THR A 634 4.72 20.00 -10.89
CA THR A 634 4.50 20.38 -9.47
C THR A 634 3.20 21.15 -9.26
N TRP A 635 2.52 21.53 -10.31
CA TRP A 635 1.19 22.11 -10.22
C TRP A 635 0.41 21.96 -11.53
N THR A 636 -0.90 21.92 -11.40
CA THR A 636 -1.86 21.82 -12.51
C THR A 636 -3.19 22.40 -12.06
N LEU A 637 -4.12 22.58 -13.01
CA LEU A 637 -5.48 22.96 -12.67
C LEU A 637 -6.49 22.26 -13.55
N ASP A 638 -7.72 22.18 -13.05
CA ASP A 638 -8.90 21.75 -13.78
C ASP A 638 -9.48 22.96 -14.52
N ALA A 639 -9.32 22.99 -15.83
CA ALA A 639 -9.72 24.12 -16.65
C ALA A 639 -11.23 24.40 -16.57
N ASP A 640 -12.05 23.36 -16.41
CA ASP A 640 -13.51 23.46 -16.46
C ASP A 640 -14.18 23.44 -15.07
N ALA A 641 -13.60 22.71 -14.10
CA ALA A 641 -14.16 22.61 -12.76
C ALA A 641 -13.53 23.57 -11.73
N GLY A 642 -12.60 24.41 -12.17
CA GLY A 642 -12.05 25.51 -11.37
C GLY A 642 -11.25 25.08 -10.14
N LYS A 643 -10.59 23.92 -10.18
CA LYS A 643 -9.73 23.42 -9.09
C LYS A 643 -8.26 23.56 -9.45
N LEU A 644 -7.45 23.84 -8.43
CA LEU A 644 -6.00 23.89 -8.49
C LEU A 644 -5.41 22.74 -7.69
N ALA A 645 -4.41 22.04 -8.24
CA ALA A 645 -3.60 21.07 -7.54
C ALA A 645 -2.13 21.46 -7.61
N TRP A 646 -1.42 21.30 -6.50
CA TRP A 646 0.04 21.50 -6.45
C TRP A 646 0.71 20.55 -5.49
N VAL A 647 2.00 20.32 -5.68
CA VAL A 647 2.85 19.53 -4.80
C VAL A 647 3.52 20.44 -3.80
N GLY A 648 3.38 20.18 -2.51
CA GLY A 648 4.11 20.83 -1.45
C GLY A 648 5.59 20.39 -1.41
N THR A 649 6.39 21.10 -0.63
CA THR A 649 7.81 20.76 -0.42
C THR A 649 8.02 19.46 0.34
N ASP A 650 6.97 18.89 0.91
CA ASP A 650 6.89 17.61 1.61
C ASP A 650 6.35 16.46 0.72
N ASP A 651 6.28 16.68 -0.60
CA ASP A 651 5.70 15.76 -1.57
C ASP A 651 4.21 15.42 -1.34
N THR A 652 3.48 16.27 -0.62
CA THR A 652 2.02 16.18 -0.50
C THR A 652 1.36 16.90 -1.68
N VAL A 653 0.40 16.24 -2.35
CA VAL A 653 -0.45 16.92 -3.32
C VAL A 653 -1.59 17.63 -2.59
N HIS A 654 -1.68 18.91 -2.79
CA HIS A 654 -2.73 19.78 -2.30
C HIS A 654 -3.75 20.03 -3.40
N VAL A 655 -5.04 19.97 -3.11
CA VAL A 655 -6.11 20.34 -4.05
C VAL A 655 -7.07 21.30 -3.39
N THR A 656 -7.29 22.45 -4.04
CA THR A 656 -8.21 23.48 -3.55
C THR A 656 -9.04 24.07 -4.69
N ALA A 657 -10.15 24.73 -4.36
CA ALA A 657 -10.93 25.52 -5.28
C ALA A 657 -10.82 27.00 -4.88
N PRO A 658 -10.25 27.89 -5.74
CA PRO A 658 -10.24 29.31 -5.48
C PRO A 658 -11.65 29.85 -5.27
N GLN A 659 -11.83 30.73 -4.28
CA GLN A 659 -13.15 31.31 -3.98
C GLN A 659 -13.55 32.35 -5.03
N GLN A 660 -14.28 31.89 -6.04
CA GLN A 660 -14.85 32.73 -7.08
C GLN A 660 -16.16 32.15 -7.64
N ALA A 661 -16.87 32.94 -8.44
CA ALA A 661 -18.01 32.39 -9.18
C ALA A 661 -17.52 31.39 -10.21
N VAL A 662 -18.06 30.20 -10.20
CA VAL A 662 -17.80 29.14 -11.18
C VAL A 662 -18.87 29.13 -12.25
N SER A 663 -18.48 28.70 -13.46
CA SER A 663 -19.42 28.55 -14.57
C SER A 663 -20.45 27.46 -14.25
N PRO A 664 -21.71 27.61 -14.72
CA PRO A 664 -22.72 26.57 -14.56
C PRO A 664 -22.30 25.28 -15.29
N LEU A 665 -22.80 24.15 -14.81
CA LEU A 665 -22.64 22.87 -15.51
C LEU A 665 -23.21 22.99 -16.96
N SER A 666 -22.45 22.55 -17.95
CA SER A 666 -22.85 22.57 -19.36
C SER A 666 -22.43 21.29 -20.08
N VAL A 667 -23.08 21.00 -21.21
CA VAL A 667 -22.63 19.96 -22.14
C VAL A 667 -21.61 20.58 -23.08
N THR A 668 -20.34 20.14 -22.98
CA THR A 668 -19.23 20.69 -23.77
C THR A 668 -19.06 19.99 -25.12
N HIS A 669 -19.40 18.70 -25.17
CA HIS A 669 -19.36 17.89 -26.39
C HIS A 669 -20.42 16.77 -26.33
N SER A 670 -20.84 16.26 -27.47
CA SER A 670 -21.72 15.10 -27.52
C SER A 670 -21.57 14.34 -28.83
N THR A 671 -21.57 13.01 -28.74
CA THR A 671 -21.67 12.12 -29.90
C THR A 671 -23.02 11.42 -29.83
N VAL A 672 -23.96 11.93 -30.59
CA VAL A 672 -25.36 11.47 -30.58
C VAL A 672 -25.83 11.19 -32.01
N PRO A 673 -25.88 9.90 -32.43
CA PRO A 673 -26.37 9.54 -33.75
C PRO A 673 -27.82 9.98 -33.96
N ALA A 674 -28.09 10.61 -35.08
CA ALA A 674 -29.43 11.10 -35.44
C ALA A 674 -30.39 9.98 -35.91
N THR A 675 -29.84 8.79 -36.20
CA THR A 675 -30.59 7.60 -36.67
C THR A 675 -30.18 6.36 -35.92
N SER A 676 -31.11 5.41 -35.78
CA SER A 676 -30.89 4.08 -35.22
C SER A 676 -31.64 3.05 -36.05
N ALA A 677 -31.01 1.91 -36.31
CA ALA A 677 -31.62 0.74 -36.95
C ALA A 677 -31.87 -0.40 -35.94
N GLY A 678 -32.16 -0.05 -34.67
CA GLY A 678 -32.38 -0.99 -33.56
C GLY A 678 -31.45 -0.73 -32.37
N GLU A 679 -30.16 -0.48 -32.61
CA GLU A 679 -29.20 -0.12 -31.55
C GLU A 679 -28.85 1.37 -31.67
N TRP A 680 -28.66 2.02 -30.49
CA TRP A 680 -28.27 3.41 -30.42
C TRP A 680 -27.36 3.64 -29.24
N GLY A 681 -26.12 4.09 -29.50
CA GLY A 681 -25.15 4.51 -28.51
C GLY A 681 -25.02 6.03 -28.57
N ALA A 682 -25.08 6.69 -27.42
CA ALA A 682 -24.91 8.13 -27.33
C ALA A 682 -24.08 8.50 -26.09
N SER A 683 -23.29 9.55 -26.24
CA SER A 683 -22.47 10.09 -25.16
C SER A 683 -22.55 11.62 -25.10
N TRP A 684 -22.48 12.15 -23.89
CA TRP A 684 -22.43 13.59 -23.60
C TRP A 684 -21.31 13.86 -22.64
N TRP A 685 -20.50 14.86 -22.94
CA TRP A 685 -19.44 15.34 -22.08
C TRP A 685 -19.87 16.59 -21.35
N LEU A 686 -19.70 16.59 -20.05
CA LEU A 686 -20.08 17.68 -19.16
C LEU A 686 -18.82 18.48 -18.77
N SER A 687 -18.96 19.79 -18.57
CA SER A 687 -17.85 20.67 -18.18
C SER A 687 -17.30 20.36 -16.78
N LYS A 688 -18.09 19.75 -15.90
CA LYS A 688 -17.71 19.36 -14.55
C LYS A 688 -18.52 18.14 -14.10
N PRO A 689 -18.15 17.47 -12.98
CA PRO A 689 -18.89 16.34 -12.45
C PRO A 689 -20.35 16.64 -12.15
N ALA A 690 -21.24 15.67 -12.39
CA ALA A 690 -22.64 15.73 -12.03
C ALA A 690 -22.99 14.76 -10.91
N ALA A 691 -23.81 15.19 -9.95
CA ALA A 691 -24.33 14.36 -8.86
C ALA A 691 -25.33 13.32 -9.35
N SER A 692 -26.13 13.69 -10.35
CA SER A 692 -27.10 12.78 -10.98
C SER A 692 -27.38 13.22 -12.41
N TRP A 693 -27.89 12.30 -13.21
CA TRP A 693 -28.36 12.61 -14.54
C TRP A 693 -29.58 11.77 -14.93
N LYS A 694 -30.37 12.29 -15.88
CA LYS A 694 -31.54 11.64 -16.42
C LYS A 694 -31.61 11.89 -17.92
N LEU A 695 -31.75 10.82 -18.72
CA LEU A 695 -32.05 10.87 -20.14
C LEU A 695 -33.44 10.29 -20.36
N THR A 696 -34.28 11.01 -21.10
CA THR A 696 -35.61 10.54 -21.52
C THR A 696 -35.69 10.47 -23.04
N LEU A 697 -36.35 9.43 -23.56
CA LEU A 697 -36.67 9.26 -24.96
C LEU A 697 -38.20 9.29 -25.15
N VAL A 698 -38.69 10.23 -25.94
CA VAL A 698 -40.14 10.50 -26.13
C VAL A 698 -40.49 10.32 -27.59
N ARG A 699 -41.55 9.59 -27.88
CA ARG A 699 -42.11 9.43 -29.25
C ARG A 699 -42.77 10.71 -29.68
N ARG A 700 -42.34 11.31 -30.79
CA ARG A 700 -42.84 12.61 -31.24
C ARG A 700 -44.34 12.59 -31.66
N SER A 701 -44.83 11.47 -32.17
CA SER A 701 -46.24 11.35 -32.65
C SER A 701 -47.25 11.23 -31.52
N THR A 702 -46.86 10.67 -30.35
CA THR A 702 -47.77 10.40 -29.24
C THR A 702 -47.47 11.23 -28.01
N GLY A 703 -46.24 11.77 -27.89
CA GLY A 703 -45.77 12.43 -26.67
C GLY A 703 -45.44 11.45 -25.55
N GLU A 704 -45.46 10.15 -25.81
CA GLU A 704 -45.21 9.11 -24.83
C GLU A 704 -43.72 8.94 -24.55
N THR A 705 -43.33 8.85 -23.26
CA THR A 705 -41.97 8.49 -22.85
C THR A 705 -41.78 6.98 -23.01
N VAL A 706 -40.95 6.57 -23.95
CA VAL A 706 -40.69 5.15 -24.25
C VAL A 706 -39.58 4.57 -23.44
N ARG A 707 -38.61 5.38 -23.04
CA ARG A 707 -37.47 4.94 -22.19
C ARG A 707 -36.95 6.08 -21.34
N THR A 708 -36.50 5.74 -20.13
CA THR A 708 -35.77 6.65 -19.23
C THR A 708 -34.54 5.91 -18.69
N TRP A 709 -33.40 6.59 -18.70
CA TRP A 709 -32.18 6.17 -18.04
C TRP A 709 -31.84 7.19 -16.96
N THR A 710 -31.33 6.73 -15.86
CA THR A 710 -30.85 7.56 -14.76
C THR A 710 -29.51 7.02 -14.28
N GLY A 711 -28.65 7.89 -13.75
CA GLY A 711 -27.43 7.52 -13.08
C GLY A 711 -27.15 8.46 -11.91
N GLU A 712 -26.54 7.91 -10.88
CA GLU A 712 -26.03 8.65 -9.73
C GLU A 712 -24.53 8.85 -9.92
N GLY A 713 -24.10 10.10 -9.92
CA GLY A 713 -22.70 10.49 -10.04
C GLY A 713 -22.09 10.21 -11.40
N THR A 714 -21.44 11.21 -11.98
CA THR A 714 -20.56 11.02 -13.13
C THR A 714 -19.42 12.01 -13.08
N ARG A 715 -18.25 11.57 -13.51
CA ARG A 715 -17.04 12.41 -13.59
C ARG A 715 -16.98 13.29 -14.85
N GLY A 716 -18.12 13.52 -15.48
CA GLY A 716 -18.22 14.38 -16.64
C GLY A 716 -18.60 13.68 -17.94
N THR A 717 -18.88 12.37 -17.95
CA THR A 717 -19.38 11.69 -19.15
C THR A 717 -20.65 10.92 -18.83
N VAL A 718 -21.70 11.15 -19.60
CA VAL A 718 -22.93 10.35 -19.61
C VAL A 718 -22.92 9.49 -20.86
N ARG A 719 -22.98 8.17 -20.72
CA ARG A 719 -23.08 7.22 -21.82
C ARG A 719 -24.32 6.38 -21.69
N VAL A 720 -25.03 6.22 -22.80
CA VAL A 720 -26.22 5.37 -22.88
C VAL A 720 -26.12 4.47 -24.10
N ALA A 721 -26.29 3.17 -23.85
CA ALA A 721 -26.54 2.19 -24.91
C ALA A 721 -28.02 1.78 -24.85
N TRP A 722 -28.68 1.74 -26.01
CA TRP A 722 -30.08 1.37 -26.17
C TRP A 722 -30.23 0.30 -27.25
N ASP A 723 -31.00 -0.69 -26.95
CA ASP A 723 -31.27 -1.88 -27.76
C ASP A 723 -32.52 -1.75 -28.65
N GLY A 724 -33.10 -0.57 -28.77
CA GLY A 724 -34.31 -0.31 -29.55
C GLY A 724 -35.62 -0.75 -28.88
N THR A 725 -35.58 -1.06 -27.56
CA THR A 725 -36.77 -1.48 -26.81
C THR A 725 -37.33 -0.39 -25.90
N SER A 726 -38.64 -0.48 -25.61
CA SER A 726 -39.33 0.35 -24.60
C SER A 726 -38.94 -0.06 -23.18
N ALA A 727 -39.51 0.62 -22.18
CA ALA A 727 -39.35 0.23 -20.78
C ALA A 727 -39.97 -1.14 -20.44
N SER A 728 -40.94 -1.62 -21.21
CA SER A 728 -41.54 -2.96 -21.10
C SER A 728 -40.75 -4.06 -21.81
N GLY A 729 -39.69 -3.70 -22.57
CA GLY A 729 -38.90 -4.65 -23.37
C GLY A 729 -39.43 -4.89 -24.80
N ASP A 730 -40.50 -4.21 -25.19
CA ASP A 730 -41.05 -4.37 -26.52
C ASP A 730 -40.28 -3.49 -27.54
N PRO A 731 -40.04 -3.95 -28.77
CA PRO A 731 -39.44 -3.13 -29.82
C PRO A 731 -40.24 -1.84 -30.05
N VAL A 732 -39.56 -0.69 -30.12
CA VAL A 732 -40.25 0.58 -30.37
C VAL A 732 -40.58 0.72 -31.85
N PRO A 733 -41.74 1.33 -32.20
CA PRO A 733 -42.11 1.56 -33.60
C PRO A 733 -41.10 2.48 -34.33
N THR A 734 -40.91 2.24 -35.63
CA THR A 734 -40.15 3.16 -36.48
C THR A 734 -40.77 4.58 -36.49
N GLY A 735 -39.94 5.59 -36.53
CA GLY A 735 -40.42 6.98 -36.50
C GLY A 735 -39.46 7.96 -35.84
N GLY A 736 -40.02 9.14 -35.57
CA GLY A 736 -39.27 10.22 -34.93
C GLY A 736 -39.42 10.23 -33.38
N TYR A 737 -38.32 10.38 -32.70
CA TYR A 737 -38.23 10.51 -31.25
C TYR A 737 -37.50 11.80 -30.86
N THR A 738 -37.73 12.27 -29.67
CA THR A 738 -36.98 13.37 -29.06
C THR A 738 -36.32 12.84 -27.81
N TRP A 739 -35.02 13.07 -27.65
CA TRP A 739 -34.33 12.79 -26.41
C TRP A 739 -34.07 14.08 -25.64
N ARG A 740 -34.04 13.97 -24.30
CA ARG A 740 -33.68 15.06 -23.39
C ARG A 740 -32.79 14.53 -22.27
N LEU A 741 -31.61 15.10 -22.15
CA LEU A 741 -30.67 14.90 -21.02
C LEU A 741 -30.86 16.06 -20.02
N THR A 742 -30.86 15.74 -18.76
CA THR A 742 -30.74 16.68 -17.64
C THR A 742 -29.65 16.15 -16.70
N ALA A 743 -28.71 16.99 -16.26
CA ALA A 743 -27.65 16.63 -15.35
C ALA A 743 -27.52 17.70 -14.25
N THR A 744 -27.48 17.26 -12.99
CA THR A 744 -27.39 18.12 -11.80
C THR A 744 -25.94 18.26 -11.36
N PRO A 745 -25.39 19.48 -11.15
CA PRO A 745 -23.98 19.65 -10.76
C PRO A 745 -23.68 19.07 -9.40
N SER A 746 -22.53 18.40 -9.24
CA SER A 746 -22.12 17.78 -7.97
C SER A 746 -21.65 18.81 -6.91
N ASP A 747 -21.19 19.98 -7.34
CA ASP A 747 -20.78 21.08 -6.45
C ASP A 747 -21.97 21.92 -5.94
N GLY A 748 -23.19 21.59 -6.38
CA GLY A 748 -24.40 22.31 -6.02
C GLY A 748 -24.47 23.73 -6.59
N THR A 749 -23.59 24.10 -7.53
CA THR A 749 -23.54 25.46 -8.08
C THR A 749 -24.20 25.56 -9.47
N GLY A 750 -25.10 26.53 -9.64
CA GLY A 750 -25.82 26.76 -10.89
C GLY A 750 -27.03 25.86 -11.07
N ALA A 751 -27.68 26.02 -12.22
CA ALA A 751 -28.82 25.21 -12.66
C ALA A 751 -28.36 23.89 -13.27
N ASP A 752 -29.29 22.93 -13.39
CA ASP A 752 -29.09 21.69 -14.14
C ASP A 752 -28.70 21.97 -15.59
N ALA A 753 -27.70 21.25 -16.09
CA ALA A 753 -27.38 21.23 -17.50
C ALA A 753 -28.48 20.47 -18.28
N THR A 754 -28.90 20.99 -19.42
CA THR A 754 -29.89 20.33 -20.27
C THR A 754 -29.40 20.29 -21.70
N ALA A 755 -29.60 19.15 -22.36
CA ALA A 755 -29.43 18.98 -23.80
C ALA A 755 -30.62 18.22 -24.36
N SER A 756 -30.98 18.49 -25.63
CA SER A 756 -32.05 17.77 -26.28
C SER A 756 -31.79 17.66 -27.78
N GLY A 757 -32.38 16.67 -28.41
CA GLY A 757 -32.27 16.48 -29.84
C GLY A 757 -33.28 15.47 -30.38
N THR A 758 -33.10 15.08 -31.62
CA THR A 758 -33.99 14.15 -32.30
C THR A 758 -33.26 12.87 -32.67
N LEU A 759 -34.00 11.76 -32.62
CA LEU A 759 -33.56 10.45 -33.09
C LEU A 759 -34.63 9.91 -34.07
N ARG A 760 -34.19 9.37 -35.20
CA ARG A 760 -35.06 8.64 -36.13
C ARG A 760 -34.76 7.16 -36.03
N VAL A 761 -35.73 6.37 -35.58
CA VAL A 761 -35.65 4.92 -35.60
C VAL A 761 -36.12 4.42 -36.95
N THR A 762 -35.26 3.66 -37.62
CA THR A 762 -35.50 3.02 -38.93
C THR A 762 -35.62 1.51 -38.75
N GLY A 763 -36.35 0.82 -39.58
CA GLY A 763 -36.47 -0.64 -39.50
C GLY A 763 -35.30 -1.35 -40.13
#